data_3dc002297e0041ef7d08ebbbb08e2132
#
_entry.id   3dc002297e0041ef7d08ebbbb08e2132
#
_cell.length_a   1.000
_cell.length_b   1.000
_cell.length_c   1.000
_cell.angle_alpha   90.00
_cell.angle_beta   90.00
_cell.angle_gamma   90.00
#
_symmetry.space_group_name_H-M   'P 1'
#
loop_
_entity.id
_entity.type
_entity.pdbx_description
1 polymer ?
#
loop_
_entity_poly.entity_id
_entity_poly.type
_entity_poly.pdbx_seq_one_letter_code
_entity_poly.pdbx_strand_id
1 'polypeptide(L)'
;YTKVSGVDSVYIQAEGIHDPEAYSNKQSLFVNTDIINKYNNYIDPADTTAYDATKDITYDILKSSPTLYAITDRSSPVSAPYHHSKIRYNTIGADKWQSPNEWIEWSVNVEKAGLYAITFKARQNTLNGMYTTRKLTINGVEPCQETTNIRFQYSNSFANYTLGDKENGTYYFYFNEGKNTIRLETTLGDLGDMLAKAQASLTQLNIAYRRILMITGSSPDTNADYMLDSMVPDALEIIKNEYDNLAALEEEFITVFGKGANAQLSSLKNMMLILEQINKDYTRINTVFGNFKDAIASMGTWINDMSKNPLELDYIVVSPEEGVASLPTADANFFAKVLHEVRSFIASFTEDYDNIGGTVAKDGEEPVEVWLETGAGLTGSRDNATILKQLIDDMFTAETGITVSTRLVAGGSLLPSILSGIGPDVCLSRGAENAVNYALRGAVMNLANEELFPDYAEVLKNTERYSESAVTPFSFGNGIYAIPETQDFYMVFYRTDILEEMGLQPPETWDDVYNIIGELQNKQMTFAMPVPIVGSVGSGEMSYAMFLYQKGGQFYTDDLVTTELTSDAALDAFKEWTQFYTLYDLPNTYDFANRFRTGEVPVGISSYSQYSQLAVFAPEIQGLWEFAMVPGTVQRDQNGNKLLDEKGNVVIDHSCASGVSGCVMLSIDTSTEKGKTTAQRAWEFMKWWTGEDAQYRFGTEIESLLGAAARYQTANLKAMAKLPWDKKSMTTIQEQWSHVKAIPQVPGGYYTARNIEFAWKEVINNDTDPNTTFVEYVSKINQEIARKRDEFADKIAEMTKPKGSTN
;
A
#
# COMPACT_ATOMS: atom_id res chain seq x y z
N TYR A 1 -7.56 6.29 -50.16
CA TYR A 1 -6.75 7.26 -49.41
C TYR A 1 -5.33 7.30 -50.01
N THR A 2 -4.70 8.47 -49.98
CA THR A 2 -3.34 8.66 -50.52
C THR A 2 -2.35 8.92 -49.39
N LYS A 3 -1.11 8.43 -49.57
CA LYS A 3 0.00 8.74 -48.67
C LYS A 3 0.30 10.25 -48.81
N VAL A 4 0.55 10.87 -47.65
CA VAL A 4 0.87 12.30 -47.60
C VAL A 4 2.35 12.51 -47.86
N SER A 5 2.69 13.58 -48.57
CA SER A 5 4.07 13.99 -48.81
C SER A 5 4.19 15.52 -48.71
N GLY A 6 5.41 16.00 -48.47
CA GLY A 6 5.71 17.44 -48.39
C GLY A 6 5.09 18.13 -47.19
N VAL A 7 4.95 17.44 -46.09
CA VAL A 7 4.63 17.97 -44.76
C VAL A 7 5.64 17.41 -43.72
N ASP A 8 5.81 18.14 -42.66
CA ASP A 8 6.70 17.72 -41.57
C ASP A 8 6.13 16.58 -40.74
N SER A 9 7.00 15.81 -40.10
CA SER A 9 6.63 14.81 -39.11
C SER A 9 6.16 15.50 -37.83
N VAL A 10 5.09 14.96 -37.22
CA VAL A 10 4.56 15.46 -35.93
C VAL A 10 5.07 14.57 -34.82
N TYR A 11 5.75 15.17 -33.84
CA TYR A 11 6.25 14.52 -32.65
C TYR A 11 5.35 14.81 -31.46
N ILE A 12 5.00 13.78 -30.72
CA ILE A 12 4.15 13.83 -29.53
C ILE A 12 4.99 13.29 -28.38
N GLN A 13 5.30 14.11 -27.39
CA GLN A 13 5.96 13.63 -26.17
C GLN A 13 4.97 12.77 -25.40
N ALA A 14 5.37 11.53 -25.09
CA ALA A 14 4.48 10.55 -24.52
C ALA A 14 4.06 10.90 -23.09
N GLU A 15 4.95 11.50 -22.30
CA GLU A 15 4.66 12.06 -21.00
C GLU A 15 3.78 13.31 -21.04
N GLY A 16 3.48 13.82 -22.24
CA GLY A 16 2.61 14.95 -22.47
C GLY A 16 3.24 16.30 -22.28
N ILE A 17 4.55 16.39 -22.07
CA ILE A 17 5.27 17.62 -21.84
C ILE A 17 6.21 17.88 -23.01
N HIS A 18 6.13 19.09 -23.52
CA HIS A 18 6.82 19.46 -24.73
C HIS A 18 8.06 20.31 -24.44
N ASP A 19 9.24 19.81 -24.87
CA ASP A 19 10.49 20.57 -24.88
C ASP A 19 10.81 21.04 -26.29
N PRO A 20 10.65 22.37 -26.62
CA PRO A 20 10.88 22.90 -27.94
C PRO A 20 12.32 22.80 -28.42
N GLU A 21 13.30 22.60 -27.53
CA GLU A 21 14.71 22.49 -27.92
C GLU A 21 15.12 21.08 -28.34
N ALA A 22 14.40 20.04 -27.88
CA ALA A 22 14.74 18.67 -28.17
C ALA A 22 14.42 18.21 -29.61
N TYR A 23 13.38 18.81 -30.22
CA TYR A 23 12.90 18.43 -31.55
C TYR A 23 12.53 19.65 -32.40
N SER A 24 12.85 19.65 -33.68
CA SER A 24 12.66 20.80 -34.58
C SER A 24 11.23 21.01 -35.07
N ASN A 25 10.40 19.96 -35.15
CA ASN A 25 9.05 20.02 -35.71
C ASN A 25 8.01 19.52 -34.70
N LYS A 26 7.66 20.38 -33.77
CA LYS A 26 6.79 20.02 -32.66
C LYS A 26 5.43 20.65 -32.82
N GLN A 27 4.42 19.80 -32.68
CA GLN A 27 3.05 20.28 -32.44
C GLN A 27 2.57 19.70 -31.13
N SER A 28 1.98 20.52 -30.36
CA SER A 28 1.66 20.25 -28.99
C SER A 28 0.21 20.51 -28.72
N LEU A 29 -0.38 19.74 -27.88
CA LEU A 29 -1.77 19.84 -27.54
C LEU A 29 -2.04 19.53 -26.08
N PHE A 30 -3.18 19.91 -25.66
CA PHE A 30 -3.64 20.00 -24.29
C PHE A 30 -3.62 18.70 -23.50
N VAL A 31 -3.22 18.80 -22.27
CA VAL A 31 -3.14 17.74 -21.30
C VAL A 31 -3.81 18.09 -19.99
N ASN A 32 -4.03 17.10 -19.22
CA ASN A 32 -4.42 17.13 -17.83
C ASN A 32 -3.55 18.09 -16.99
N THR A 33 -4.17 19.02 -16.29
CA THR A 33 -3.51 20.02 -15.43
C THR A 33 -2.63 19.39 -14.36
N ASP A 34 -2.96 18.19 -13.91
CA ASP A 34 -2.19 17.49 -12.86
C ASP A 34 -0.78 17.11 -13.31
N ILE A 35 -0.63 16.69 -14.57
CA ILE A 35 0.68 16.36 -15.14
C ILE A 35 1.53 17.62 -15.29
N ILE A 36 0.92 18.72 -15.67
CA ILE A 36 1.56 20.04 -15.77
C ILE A 36 2.13 20.46 -14.42
N ASN A 37 1.32 20.41 -13.37
CA ASN A 37 1.71 20.84 -12.04
C ASN A 37 2.88 19.99 -11.52
N LYS A 38 2.81 18.67 -11.71
CA LYS A 38 3.90 17.77 -11.34
C LYS A 38 5.20 18.11 -12.02
N TYR A 39 5.17 18.39 -13.31
CA TYR A 39 6.35 18.78 -14.06
C TYR A 39 6.95 20.10 -13.56
N ASN A 40 6.12 21.12 -13.37
CA ASN A 40 6.55 22.46 -12.94
C ASN A 40 7.23 22.41 -11.57
N ASN A 41 6.76 21.58 -10.66
CA ASN A 41 7.31 21.46 -9.31
C ASN A 41 8.63 20.66 -9.25
N TYR A 42 8.90 19.81 -10.25
CA TYR A 42 10.17 19.10 -10.36
C TYR A 42 11.27 19.88 -11.09
N ILE A 43 10.94 20.96 -11.77
CA ILE A 43 11.92 21.85 -12.34
C ILE A 43 12.48 22.75 -11.23
N ASP A 44 13.77 22.65 -10.94
CA ASP A 44 14.44 23.56 -10.01
C ASP A 44 14.31 25.01 -10.52
N PRO A 45 13.66 25.92 -9.79
CA PRO A 45 13.50 27.30 -10.21
C PRO A 45 14.84 28.06 -10.37
N ALA A 46 15.92 27.55 -9.74
CA ALA A 46 17.27 28.10 -9.90
C ALA A 46 17.96 27.59 -11.17
N ASP A 47 17.40 26.59 -11.86
CA ASP A 47 17.93 26.08 -13.11
C ASP A 47 17.41 26.94 -14.29
N THR A 48 18.21 27.95 -14.67
CA THR A 48 17.89 28.80 -15.82
C THR A 48 17.91 28.07 -17.15
N THR A 49 18.40 26.83 -17.19
CA THR A 49 18.36 25.94 -18.36
C THR A 49 17.11 25.07 -18.34
N ALA A 50 16.32 25.11 -17.27
CA ALA A 50 15.07 24.40 -17.18
C ALA A 50 14.06 24.99 -18.16
N TYR A 51 13.27 24.08 -18.72
CA TYR A 51 12.15 24.45 -19.57
C TYR A 51 11.12 25.27 -18.78
N ASP A 52 10.83 26.49 -19.22
CA ASP A 52 9.85 27.35 -18.59
C ASP A 52 8.43 26.90 -18.95
N ALA A 53 7.87 26.08 -18.08
CA ALA A 53 6.52 25.52 -18.27
C ALA A 53 5.39 26.56 -18.30
N THR A 54 5.68 27.82 -17.97
CA THR A 54 4.68 28.90 -18.01
C THR A 54 4.58 29.60 -19.35
N LYS A 55 5.52 29.30 -20.27
CA LYS A 55 5.63 29.95 -21.59
C LYS A 55 5.32 28.95 -22.71
N ASP A 56 4.15 29.01 -23.26
CA ASP A 56 3.70 28.30 -24.47
C ASP A 56 3.78 26.75 -24.42
N ILE A 57 3.54 26.15 -23.25
CA ILE A 57 3.42 24.70 -23.14
C ILE A 57 2.05 24.26 -23.66
N THR A 58 2.13 23.37 -24.58
CA THR A 58 1.00 22.62 -25.08
C THR A 58 1.22 21.15 -24.76
N TYR A 59 0.15 20.46 -24.42
CA TYR A 59 0.21 19.10 -23.89
C TYR A 59 -0.54 18.15 -24.81
N ASP A 60 0.04 16.99 -25.01
CA ASP A 60 -0.44 16.01 -25.98
C ASP A 60 -1.35 14.96 -25.37
N ILE A 61 -1.24 14.68 -24.07
CA ILE A 61 -2.14 13.76 -23.38
C ILE A 61 -3.50 14.42 -23.17
N LEU A 62 -4.54 13.82 -23.71
CA LEU A 62 -5.92 14.24 -23.50
C LEU A 62 -6.54 13.60 -22.29
N LYS A 63 -6.29 12.28 -22.15
CA LYS A 63 -6.84 11.43 -21.09
C LYS A 63 -5.93 10.25 -20.82
N SER A 64 -6.00 9.75 -19.61
CA SER A 64 -5.36 8.50 -19.19
C SER A 64 -6.19 7.83 -18.10
N SER A 65 -5.88 6.58 -17.80
CA SER A 65 -6.35 5.94 -16.57
C SER A 65 -5.90 6.76 -15.37
N PRO A 66 -6.67 6.84 -14.28
CA PRO A 66 -6.43 7.75 -13.17
C PRO A 66 -5.04 7.67 -12.53
N THR A 67 -4.39 6.51 -12.63
CA THR A 67 -3.08 6.24 -12.04
C THR A 67 -1.89 6.52 -12.97
N LEU A 68 -2.15 6.83 -14.25
CA LEU A 68 -1.10 7.03 -15.24
C LEU A 68 -0.65 8.49 -15.30
N TYR A 69 0.62 8.73 -15.06
CA TYR A 69 1.28 10.02 -15.14
C TYR A 69 2.75 9.89 -15.55
N ALA A 70 3.35 11.01 -15.95
CA ALA A 70 4.75 11.09 -16.36
C ALA A 70 5.70 10.56 -15.27
N ILE A 71 6.77 9.91 -15.71
CA ILE A 71 7.84 9.38 -14.86
C ILE A 71 9.19 9.91 -15.30
N THR A 72 10.21 9.70 -14.47
CA THR A 72 11.58 10.10 -14.75
C THR A 72 12.44 8.91 -15.14
N ASP A 73 12.93 8.88 -16.36
CA ASP A 73 14.03 7.99 -16.77
C ASP A 73 15.36 8.74 -16.76
N ARG A 74 16.32 8.25 -15.97
CA ARG A 74 17.68 8.78 -15.89
C ARG A 74 18.68 7.94 -16.68
N SER A 75 18.26 6.81 -17.22
CA SER A 75 19.16 5.87 -17.89
C SER A 75 19.55 6.29 -19.30
N SER A 76 18.78 7.19 -19.90
CA SER A 76 18.99 7.60 -21.30
C SER A 76 19.18 9.13 -21.44
N PRO A 77 20.35 9.57 -21.89
CA PRO A 77 20.61 10.99 -22.14
C PRO A 77 19.94 11.54 -23.41
N VAL A 78 19.17 10.72 -24.14
CA VAL A 78 18.42 11.13 -25.35
C VAL A 78 16.92 11.19 -25.13
N SER A 79 16.43 10.86 -23.93
CA SER A 79 15.04 11.14 -23.55
C SER A 79 14.93 12.61 -23.12
N ALA A 80 13.93 13.32 -23.58
CA ALA A 80 13.77 14.74 -23.33
C ALA A 80 12.55 15.02 -22.44
N PRO A 81 12.64 15.99 -21.50
CA PRO A 81 13.82 16.79 -21.13
C PRO A 81 14.86 15.98 -20.33
N TYR A 82 16.13 16.32 -20.51
CA TYR A 82 17.22 15.61 -19.87
C TYR A 82 18.02 16.50 -18.92
N HIS A 83 18.40 15.95 -17.77
CA HIS A 83 19.40 16.50 -16.87
C HIS A 83 20.19 15.39 -16.17
N HIS A 84 21.51 15.59 -15.99
CA HIS A 84 22.40 14.55 -15.42
C HIS A 84 22.23 14.33 -13.92
N SER A 85 21.72 15.29 -13.17
CA SER A 85 21.52 15.21 -11.70
C SER A 85 20.09 15.52 -11.27
N LYS A 86 19.40 16.41 -11.96
CA LYS A 86 18.05 16.85 -11.59
C LYS A 86 16.97 15.92 -12.13
N ILE A 87 15.91 15.78 -11.37
CA ILE A 87 14.74 14.99 -11.76
C ILE A 87 13.96 15.75 -12.83
N ARG A 88 13.62 15.04 -13.92
CA ARG A 88 12.77 15.55 -15.01
C ARG A 88 11.79 14.47 -15.41
N TYR A 89 10.54 14.84 -15.60
CA TYR A 89 9.58 13.96 -16.28
C TYR A 89 9.90 13.93 -17.77
N ASN A 90 10.26 12.79 -18.29
CA ASN A 90 10.73 12.63 -19.66
C ASN A 90 10.24 11.35 -20.34
N THR A 91 9.46 10.54 -19.65
CA THR A 91 8.83 9.34 -20.21
C THR A 91 7.48 9.09 -19.52
N ILE A 92 6.72 8.12 -20.01
CA ILE A 92 5.51 7.62 -19.35
C ILE A 92 5.50 6.10 -19.40
N GLY A 93 4.94 5.46 -18.38
CA GLY A 93 4.72 4.04 -18.36
C GLY A 93 5.67 3.27 -17.46
N ALA A 94 6.48 2.35 -17.99
CA ALA A 94 7.25 1.35 -17.26
C ALA A 94 6.35 0.52 -16.32
N ASP A 95 6.68 0.44 -15.04
CA ASP A 95 5.88 -0.21 -13.99
C ASP A 95 4.56 0.49 -13.66
N LYS A 96 4.38 1.73 -14.12
CA LYS A 96 3.15 2.52 -13.94
C LYS A 96 2.08 2.26 -15.03
N TRP A 97 2.45 1.59 -16.10
CA TRP A 97 1.56 1.29 -17.23
C TRP A 97 1.73 -0.17 -17.64
N GLN A 98 1.24 -1.06 -16.81
CA GLN A 98 1.45 -2.49 -16.97
C GLN A 98 0.20 -3.35 -16.79
N SER A 99 -0.86 -2.83 -16.15
CA SER A 99 -2.08 -3.60 -15.90
C SER A 99 -2.97 -3.63 -17.13
N PRO A 100 -3.64 -4.76 -17.42
CA PRO A 100 -4.59 -4.85 -18.53
C PRO A 100 -5.67 -3.77 -18.45
N ASN A 101 -6.10 -3.26 -19.60
CA ASN A 101 -7.09 -2.20 -19.79
C ASN A 101 -6.66 -0.80 -19.32
N GLU A 102 -5.43 -0.59 -18.85
CA GLU A 102 -4.90 0.75 -18.67
C GLU A 102 -4.60 1.39 -20.02
N TRP A 103 -4.98 2.65 -20.19
CA TRP A 103 -4.85 3.33 -21.48
C TRP A 103 -4.44 4.79 -21.32
N ILE A 104 -3.79 5.29 -22.38
CA ILE A 104 -3.44 6.71 -22.55
C ILE A 104 -3.95 7.15 -23.92
N GLU A 105 -4.52 8.34 -23.98
CA GLU A 105 -5.00 8.97 -25.21
C GLU A 105 -4.28 10.30 -25.43
N TRP A 106 -3.59 10.41 -26.54
CA TRP A 106 -2.89 11.60 -26.98
C TRP A 106 -3.66 12.30 -28.10
N SER A 107 -3.39 13.58 -28.25
CA SER A 107 -3.90 14.41 -29.33
C SER A 107 -2.79 14.68 -30.32
N VAL A 108 -3.11 14.64 -31.59
CA VAL A 108 -2.19 14.97 -32.68
C VAL A 108 -2.89 15.86 -33.70
N ASN A 109 -2.19 16.88 -34.17
CA ASN A 109 -2.70 17.79 -35.20
C ASN A 109 -1.87 17.60 -36.48
N VAL A 110 -2.52 17.21 -37.58
CA VAL A 110 -1.85 17.03 -38.87
C VAL A 110 -2.29 18.09 -39.85
N GLU A 111 -1.36 18.57 -40.67
CA GLU A 111 -1.58 19.67 -41.61
C GLU A 111 -2.48 19.31 -42.82
N LYS A 112 -2.43 18.03 -43.20
CA LYS A 112 -3.21 17.54 -44.36
C LYS A 112 -3.87 16.22 -44.06
N ALA A 113 -5.10 16.01 -44.49
CA ALA A 113 -5.74 14.72 -44.39
C ALA A 113 -5.06 13.68 -45.30
N GLY A 114 -4.88 12.45 -44.81
CA GLY A 114 -4.33 11.35 -45.59
C GLY A 114 -3.68 10.26 -44.77
N LEU A 115 -2.83 9.45 -45.41
CA LEU A 115 -2.19 8.29 -44.81
C LEU A 115 -0.80 8.64 -44.28
N TYR A 116 -0.62 8.40 -42.99
CA TYR A 116 0.62 8.59 -42.22
C TYR A 116 1.09 7.31 -41.56
N ALA A 117 2.39 7.15 -41.40
CA ALA A 117 3.01 6.12 -40.56
C ALA A 117 3.05 6.55 -39.10
N ILE A 118 2.98 5.59 -38.19
CA ILE A 118 3.13 5.82 -36.75
C ILE A 118 4.38 5.08 -36.24
N THR A 119 5.22 5.79 -35.50
CA THR A 119 6.39 5.23 -34.83
C THR A 119 6.36 5.56 -33.35
N PHE A 120 6.64 4.55 -32.51
CA PHE A 120 6.77 4.70 -31.05
C PHE A 120 8.23 4.55 -30.67
N LYS A 121 8.80 5.52 -29.94
CA LYS A 121 10.06 5.31 -29.22
C LYS A 121 9.75 4.74 -27.86
N ALA A 122 10.00 3.45 -27.71
CA ALA A 122 9.60 2.69 -26.55
C ALA A 122 10.69 1.73 -26.07
N ARG A 123 10.56 1.29 -24.84
CA ARG A 123 11.40 0.27 -24.21
C ARG A 123 10.55 -0.68 -23.38
N GLN A 124 10.85 -1.95 -23.45
CA GLN A 124 10.35 -2.97 -22.53
C GLN A 124 11.55 -3.78 -22.02
N ASN A 125 11.99 -3.54 -20.79
CA ASN A 125 13.21 -4.10 -20.20
C ASN A 125 12.95 -5.06 -19.03
N THR A 126 11.71 -5.48 -18.83
CA THR A 126 11.27 -6.30 -17.68
C THR A 126 11.06 -7.75 -18.07
N LEU A 127 10.26 -8.03 -19.11
CA LEU A 127 9.90 -9.38 -19.54
C LEU A 127 10.93 -9.93 -20.55
N ASN A 128 12.05 -10.40 -20.01
CA ASN A 128 13.16 -10.91 -20.82
C ASN A 128 12.73 -12.10 -21.71
N GLY A 129 13.04 -12.00 -22.98
CA GLY A 129 12.71 -13.01 -24.00
C GLY A 129 11.26 -13.00 -24.47
N MET A 130 10.45 -12.06 -24.01
CA MET A 130 9.04 -11.89 -24.37
C MET A 130 8.78 -10.53 -25.03
N TYR A 131 7.53 -10.26 -25.36
CA TYR A 131 7.03 -8.97 -25.80
C TYR A 131 5.83 -8.55 -24.93
N THR A 132 5.60 -7.27 -24.84
CA THR A 132 4.38 -6.69 -24.29
C THR A 132 3.48 -6.21 -25.41
N THR A 133 2.20 -6.06 -25.12
CA THR A 133 1.21 -5.78 -26.16
C THR A 133 0.39 -4.53 -25.84
N ARG A 134 0.04 -3.80 -26.91
CA ARG A 134 -0.84 -2.64 -26.86
C ARG A 134 -1.85 -2.69 -27.99
N LYS A 135 -3.07 -2.26 -27.69
CA LYS A 135 -4.12 -2.02 -28.65
C LYS A 135 -4.11 -0.54 -29.05
N LEU A 136 -4.16 -0.26 -30.35
CA LEU A 136 -4.20 1.09 -30.88
C LEU A 136 -5.60 1.43 -31.39
N THR A 137 -6.10 2.61 -31.01
CA THR A 137 -7.25 3.23 -31.67
C THR A 137 -6.88 4.64 -32.17
N ILE A 138 -7.42 5.01 -33.30
CA ILE A 138 -7.28 6.35 -33.89
C ILE A 138 -8.68 6.94 -34.02
N ASN A 139 -8.88 8.14 -33.46
CA ASN A 139 -10.19 8.80 -33.41
C ASN A 139 -11.31 7.88 -32.84
N GLY A 140 -10.95 7.03 -31.85
CA GLY A 140 -11.87 6.11 -31.19
C GLY A 140 -12.18 4.82 -31.97
N VAL A 141 -11.53 4.60 -33.11
CA VAL A 141 -11.76 3.42 -33.97
C VAL A 141 -10.49 2.59 -34.08
N GLU A 142 -10.61 1.26 -34.08
CA GLU A 142 -9.54 0.33 -34.40
C GLU A 142 -9.29 0.35 -35.92
N PRO A 143 -8.09 0.75 -36.38
CA PRO A 143 -7.86 0.91 -37.83
C PRO A 143 -7.84 -0.41 -38.58
N CYS A 144 -7.30 -1.47 -38.00
CA CYS A 144 -7.20 -2.80 -38.58
C CYS A 144 -6.96 -3.85 -37.49
N GLN A 145 -7.04 -5.12 -37.82
CA GLN A 145 -6.86 -6.22 -36.88
C GLN A 145 -5.44 -6.24 -36.26
N GLU A 146 -4.42 -5.88 -37.04
CA GLU A 146 -3.02 -5.85 -36.60
C GLU A 146 -2.79 -4.84 -35.49
N THR A 147 -3.64 -3.83 -35.34
CA THR A 147 -3.56 -2.81 -34.28
C THR A 147 -4.19 -3.23 -32.95
N THR A 148 -4.85 -4.38 -32.90
CA THR A 148 -5.43 -4.89 -31.64
C THR A 148 -4.38 -5.51 -30.72
N ASN A 149 -3.20 -5.87 -31.27
CA ASN A 149 -2.14 -6.59 -30.54
C ASN A 149 -0.74 -6.19 -31.02
N ILE A 150 -0.40 -4.90 -30.90
CA ILE A 150 0.93 -4.40 -31.28
C ILE A 150 1.96 -4.93 -30.29
N ARG A 151 3.02 -5.58 -30.79
CA ARG A 151 4.04 -6.25 -29.99
C ARG A 151 5.29 -5.38 -29.84
N PHE A 152 5.69 -5.12 -28.58
CA PHE A 152 6.94 -4.44 -28.23
C PHE A 152 7.90 -5.45 -27.63
N GLN A 153 8.97 -5.76 -28.37
CA GLN A 153 9.94 -6.77 -27.98
C GLN A 153 10.80 -6.32 -26.80
N TYR A 154 11.28 -7.29 -26.02
CA TYR A 154 12.25 -7.02 -24.95
C TYR A 154 13.49 -6.29 -25.47
N SER A 155 13.83 -5.18 -24.83
CA SER A 155 15.05 -4.41 -25.08
C SER A 155 15.43 -3.61 -23.84
N ASN A 156 16.70 -3.66 -23.46
CA ASN A 156 17.26 -2.81 -22.40
C ASN A 156 17.40 -1.33 -22.80
N SER A 157 17.37 -1.05 -24.09
CA SER A 157 17.49 0.29 -24.65
C SER A 157 16.23 0.71 -25.37
N PHE A 158 15.96 2.01 -25.45
CA PHE A 158 14.89 2.53 -26.29
C PHE A 158 15.12 2.16 -27.77
N ALA A 159 14.02 1.83 -28.45
CA ALA A 159 14.01 1.55 -29.87
C ALA A 159 12.83 2.26 -30.54
N ASN A 160 12.99 2.58 -31.82
CA ASN A 160 11.91 3.10 -32.66
C ASN A 160 11.12 1.94 -33.25
N TYR A 161 9.86 1.81 -32.84
CA TYR A 161 8.93 0.81 -33.35
C TYR A 161 7.99 1.46 -34.34
N THR A 162 8.35 1.44 -35.64
CA THR A 162 7.44 1.83 -36.73
C THR A 162 6.46 0.71 -37.00
N LEU A 163 5.17 1.02 -36.96
CA LEU A 163 4.14 0.02 -37.18
C LEU A 163 4.21 -0.57 -38.60
N GLY A 164 4.26 -1.88 -38.66
CA GLY A 164 4.42 -2.62 -39.90
C GLY A 164 4.84 -4.06 -39.68
N ASP A 165 4.94 -4.83 -40.71
CA ASP A 165 5.48 -6.20 -40.71
C ASP A 165 6.47 -6.42 -41.84
N LYS A 166 7.07 -7.63 -41.87
CA LYS A 166 8.06 -8.00 -42.86
C LYS A 166 7.47 -8.26 -44.27
N GLU A 167 6.20 -8.58 -44.36
CA GLU A 167 5.50 -8.95 -45.59
C GLU A 167 4.91 -7.73 -46.27
N ASN A 168 4.26 -6.86 -45.48
CA ASN A 168 3.51 -5.71 -45.97
C ASN A 168 4.26 -4.38 -45.84
N GLY A 169 5.41 -4.40 -45.13
CA GLY A 169 6.18 -3.20 -44.86
C GLY A 169 5.54 -2.29 -43.83
N THR A 170 5.77 -0.97 -43.89
CA THR A 170 5.20 0.03 -43.00
C THR A 170 3.72 0.17 -43.20
N TYR A 171 2.95 0.15 -42.09
CA TYR A 171 1.52 0.43 -42.09
C TYR A 171 1.25 1.92 -42.12
N TYR A 172 0.22 2.32 -42.88
CA TYR A 172 -0.20 3.69 -43.00
C TYR A 172 -1.66 3.84 -42.57
N PHE A 173 -1.89 4.80 -41.68
CA PHE A 173 -3.19 5.06 -41.06
C PHE A 173 -3.74 6.39 -41.51
N TYR A 174 -5.05 6.46 -41.67
CA TYR A 174 -5.72 7.70 -42.11
C TYR A 174 -5.94 8.66 -40.95
N PHE A 175 -5.49 9.91 -41.15
CA PHE A 175 -5.73 11.04 -40.25
C PHE A 175 -6.51 12.12 -40.99
N ASN A 176 -7.47 12.75 -40.30
CA ASN A 176 -8.16 13.92 -40.79
C ASN A 176 -7.25 15.14 -40.68
N GLU A 177 -7.44 16.14 -41.55
CA GLU A 177 -6.80 17.44 -41.38
C GLU A 177 -7.19 18.05 -40.02
N GLY A 178 -6.23 18.62 -39.30
CA GLY A 178 -6.41 19.16 -37.94
C GLY A 178 -6.29 18.10 -36.86
N LYS A 179 -7.11 18.24 -35.83
CA LYS A 179 -7.02 17.45 -34.58
C LYS A 179 -7.51 16.01 -34.75
N ASN A 180 -6.67 15.07 -34.34
CA ASN A 180 -6.98 13.65 -34.24
C ASN A 180 -6.62 13.15 -32.83
N THR A 181 -7.00 11.91 -32.50
CA THR A 181 -6.60 11.23 -31.26
C THR A 181 -5.93 9.90 -31.56
N ILE A 182 -4.92 9.56 -30.75
CA ILE A 182 -4.25 8.28 -30.74
C ILE A 182 -4.38 7.73 -29.31
N ARG A 183 -4.92 6.52 -29.17
CA ARG A 183 -4.99 5.83 -27.86
C ARG A 183 -4.25 4.52 -27.93
N LEU A 184 -3.43 4.25 -26.92
CA LEU A 184 -2.85 2.94 -26.63
C LEU A 184 -3.44 2.37 -25.35
N GLU A 185 -3.83 1.11 -25.39
CA GLU A 185 -4.41 0.38 -24.28
C GLU A 185 -3.61 -0.89 -24.02
N THR A 186 -3.30 -1.19 -22.76
CA THR A 186 -2.57 -2.40 -22.37
C THR A 186 -3.46 -3.63 -22.55
N THR A 187 -2.93 -4.64 -23.24
CA THR A 187 -3.60 -5.93 -23.44
C THR A 187 -2.70 -7.07 -23.01
N LEU A 188 -3.28 -8.25 -22.75
CA LEU A 188 -2.51 -9.47 -22.50
C LEU A 188 -2.13 -10.19 -23.79
N GLY A 189 -2.82 -9.87 -24.92
CA GLY A 189 -2.58 -10.53 -26.19
C GLY A 189 -2.64 -12.05 -26.08
N ASP A 190 -1.65 -12.74 -26.68
CA ASP A 190 -1.57 -14.20 -26.67
C ASP A 190 -1.37 -14.79 -25.25
N LEU A 191 -0.93 -14.00 -24.29
CA LEU A 191 -0.68 -14.45 -22.90
C LEU A 191 -1.97 -14.63 -22.10
N GLY A 192 -3.07 -13.95 -22.48
CA GLY A 192 -4.32 -13.97 -21.72
C GLY A 192 -4.90 -15.36 -21.50
N ASP A 193 -5.04 -16.12 -22.56
CA ASP A 193 -5.58 -17.49 -22.50
C ASP A 193 -4.65 -18.44 -21.74
N MET A 194 -3.33 -18.28 -21.89
CA MET A 194 -2.35 -19.07 -21.15
C MET A 194 -2.41 -18.81 -19.65
N LEU A 195 -2.55 -17.56 -19.23
CA LEU A 195 -2.71 -17.22 -17.83
C LEU A 195 -4.03 -17.73 -17.23
N ALA A 196 -5.12 -17.71 -18.02
CA ALA A 196 -6.38 -18.31 -17.60
C ALA A 196 -6.25 -19.82 -17.36
N LYS A 197 -5.57 -20.55 -18.26
CA LYS A 197 -5.26 -21.98 -18.08
C LYS A 197 -4.38 -22.22 -16.84
N ALA A 198 -3.35 -21.41 -16.66
CA ALA A 198 -2.47 -21.51 -15.49
C ALA A 198 -3.23 -21.27 -14.18
N GLN A 199 -4.13 -20.30 -14.16
CA GLN A 199 -4.97 -20.00 -13.00
C GLN A 199 -5.94 -21.14 -12.70
N ALA A 200 -6.52 -21.76 -13.71
CA ALA A 200 -7.37 -22.93 -13.54
C ALA A 200 -6.59 -24.12 -12.93
N SER A 201 -5.40 -24.40 -13.47
CA SER A 201 -4.50 -25.43 -12.91
C SER A 201 -4.12 -25.13 -11.46
N LEU A 202 -3.77 -23.89 -11.15
CA LEU A 202 -3.43 -23.47 -9.79
C LEU A 202 -4.59 -23.68 -8.82
N THR A 203 -5.81 -23.38 -9.23
CA THR A 203 -7.02 -23.63 -8.42
C THR A 203 -7.19 -25.10 -8.11
N GLN A 204 -7.03 -25.99 -9.11
CA GLN A 204 -7.12 -27.43 -8.90
C GLN A 204 -6.01 -27.96 -7.98
N LEU A 205 -4.78 -27.51 -8.18
CA LEU A 205 -3.64 -27.88 -7.33
C LEU A 205 -3.83 -27.43 -5.87
N ASN A 206 -4.43 -26.28 -5.63
CA ASN A 206 -4.83 -25.82 -4.29
C ASN A 206 -5.87 -26.76 -3.66
N ILE A 207 -6.85 -27.25 -4.41
CA ILE A 207 -7.83 -28.22 -3.94
C ILE A 207 -7.14 -29.53 -3.54
N ALA A 208 -6.26 -30.05 -4.39
CA ALA A 208 -5.51 -31.27 -4.10
C ALA A 208 -4.62 -31.11 -2.86
N TYR A 209 -3.90 -29.98 -2.74
CA TYR A 209 -3.06 -29.66 -1.58
C TYR A 209 -3.87 -29.65 -0.26
N ARG A 210 -5.03 -28.97 -0.24
CA ARG A 210 -5.88 -28.90 0.95
C ARG A 210 -6.41 -30.27 1.38
N ARG A 211 -6.87 -31.10 0.43
CA ARG A 211 -7.38 -32.43 0.75
C ARG A 211 -6.30 -33.32 1.39
N ILE A 212 -5.09 -33.21 0.89
CA ILE A 212 -3.94 -33.92 1.48
C ILE A 212 -3.61 -33.32 2.86
N LEU A 213 -3.59 -31.98 3.00
CA LEU A 213 -3.35 -31.27 4.27
C LEU A 213 -4.29 -31.74 5.38
N MET A 214 -5.59 -31.91 5.06
CA MET A 214 -6.61 -32.35 6.03
C MET A 214 -6.37 -33.76 6.58
N ILE A 215 -5.56 -34.58 5.91
CA ILE A 215 -5.20 -35.95 6.32
C ILE A 215 -3.84 -35.98 6.98
N THR A 216 -2.85 -35.27 6.43
CA THR A 216 -1.44 -35.41 6.81
C THR A 216 -0.96 -34.34 7.76
N GLY A 217 -1.71 -33.23 7.88
CA GLY A 217 -1.20 -32.00 8.48
C GLY A 217 -0.19 -31.28 7.59
N SER A 218 0.30 -30.14 8.04
CA SER A 218 1.24 -29.28 7.29
C SER A 218 2.67 -29.83 7.21
N SER A 219 3.00 -30.76 8.12
CA SER A 219 4.31 -31.41 8.21
C SER A 219 4.14 -32.95 8.34
N PRO A 220 3.88 -33.64 7.22
CA PRO A 220 3.68 -35.09 7.22
C PRO A 220 4.88 -35.83 7.85
N ASP A 221 4.59 -36.87 8.64
CA ASP A 221 5.64 -37.80 9.08
C ASP A 221 6.15 -38.61 7.88
N THR A 222 7.43 -38.52 7.61
CA THR A 222 8.10 -39.20 6.49
C THR A 222 7.99 -40.71 6.50
N ASN A 223 7.69 -41.30 7.67
CA ASN A 223 7.59 -42.76 7.87
C ASN A 223 6.13 -43.25 7.98
N ALA A 224 5.15 -42.35 8.01
CA ALA A 224 3.75 -42.74 8.10
C ALA A 224 3.18 -43.11 6.74
N ASP A 225 2.31 -44.13 6.71
CA ASP A 225 1.45 -44.38 5.55
C ASP A 225 0.05 -43.80 5.78
N TYR A 226 -0.26 -42.74 5.07
CA TYR A 226 -1.55 -42.05 5.17
C TYR A 226 -2.64 -42.63 4.27
N MET A 227 -2.31 -43.71 3.50
CA MET A 227 -3.23 -44.37 2.56
C MET A 227 -3.96 -43.38 1.65
N LEU A 228 -3.23 -42.39 1.09
CA LEU A 228 -3.82 -41.29 0.32
C LEU A 228 -4.54 -41.74 -0.95
N ASP A 229 -4.14 -42.88 -1.51
CA ASP A 229 -4.81 -43.54 -2.61
C ASP A 229 -6.24 -43.99 -2.28
N SER A 230 -6.51 -44.27 -1.01
CA SER A 230 -7.82 -44.66 -0.50
C SER A 230 -8.58 -43.49 0.12
N MET A 231 -7.87 -42.62 0.81
CA MET A 231 -8.46 -41.50 1.59
C MET A 231 -8.84 -40.32 0.71
N VAL A 232 -8.01 -39.98 -0.27
CA VAL A 232 -8.19 -38.81 -1.17
C VAL A 232 -7.78 -39.14 -2.63
N PRO A 233 -8.38 -40.19 -3.24
CA PRO A 233 -8.01 -40.61 -4.60
C PRO A 233 -8.21 -39.53 -5.66
N ASP A 234 -9.21 -38.69 -5.47
CA ASP A 234 -9.50 -37.54 -6.33
C ASP A 234 -8.42 -36.46 -6.27
N ALA A 235 -7.75 -36.26 -5.15
CA ALA A 235 -6.60 -35.35 -5.07
C ALA A 235 -5.42 -35.85 -5.91
N LEU A 236 -5.19 -37.17 -5.91
CA LEU A 236 -4.15 -37.79 -6.75
C LEU A 236 -4.51 -37.73 -8.23
N GLU A 237 -5.79 -37.89 -8.58
CA GLU A 237 -6.27 -37.73 -9.96
C GLU A 237 -6.08 -36.29 -10.46
N ILE A 238 -6.38 -35.29 -9.62
CA ILE A 238 -6.12 -33.88 -9.92
C ILE A 238 -4.63 -33.69 -10.21
N ILE A 239 -3.74 -34.14 -9.32
CA ILE A 239 -2.28 -33.99 -9.48
C ILE A 239 -1.81 -34.57 -10.82
N LYS A 240 -2.36 -35.71 -11.24
CA LYS A 240 -2.04 -36.32 -12.51
C LYS A 240 -2.51 -35.50 -13.70
N ASN A 241 -3.78 -35.05 -13.67
CA ASN A 241 -4.36 -34.29 -14.77
C ASN A 241 -3.66 -32.92 -14.92
N GLU A 242 -3.30 -32.28 -13.81
CA GLU A 242 -2.65 -30.97 -13.83
C GLU A 242 -1.19 -31.06 -14.30
N TYR A 243 -0.50 -32.16 -14.10
CA TYR A 243 0.80 -32.42 -14.75
C TYR A 243 0.68 -32.33 -16.28
N ASP A 244 -0.32 -33.02 -16.87
CA ASP A 244 -0.55 -33.01 -18.31
C ASP A 244 -0.96 -31.62 -18.82
N ASN A 245 -1.83 -30.91 -18.08
CA ASN A 245 -2.26 -29.55 -18.41
C ASN A 245 -1.10 -28.58 -18.43
N LEU A 246 -0.21 -28.62 -17.40
CA LEU A 246 0.95 -27.73 -17.31
C LEU A 246 2.01 -28.07 -18.37
N ALA A 247 2.16 -29.35 -18.77
CA ALA A 247 3.05 -29.74 -19.87
C ALA A 247 2.57 -29.16 -21.21
N ALA A 248 1.26 -29.23 -21.48
CA ALA A 248 0.67 -28.61 -22.66
C ALA A 248 0.83 -27.06 -22.66
N LEU A 249 0.66 -26.44 -21.50
CA LEU A 249 0.87 -25.00 -21.35
C LEU A 249 2.33 -24.59 -21.61
N GLU A 250 3.30 -25.36 -21.13
CA GLU A 250 4.73 -25.14 -21.43
C GLU A 250 5.00 -25.17 -22.94
N GLU A 251 4.48 -26.16 -23.66
CA GLU A 251 4.65 -26.28 -25.11
C GLU A 251 4.00 -25.12 -25.87
N GLU A 252 2.80 -24.69 -25.46
CA GLU A 252 2.10 -23.53 -26.00
C GLU A 252 2.91 -22.25 -25.80
N PHE A 253 3.42 -22.03 -24.59
CA PHE A 253 4.22 -20.85 -24.21
C PHE A 253 5.51 -20.78 -25.07
N ILE A 254 6.23 -21.89 -25.21
CA ILE A 254 7.46 -21.96 -26.02
C ILE A 254 7.14 -21.73 -27.50
N THR A 255 5.99 -22.19 -27.98
CA THR A 255 5.55 -21.99 -29.35
C THR A 255 5.33 -20.51 -29.67
N VAL A 256 4.71 -19.76 -28.73
CA VAL A 256 4.37 -18.34 -28.91
C VAL A 256 5.58 -17.43 -28.72
N PHE A 257 6.31 -17.61 -27.62
CA PHE A 257 7.41 -16.71 -27.25
C PHE A 257 8.79 -17.21 -27.66
N GLY A 258 8.89 -18.47 -28.03
CA GLY A 258 10.16 -19.09 -28.42
C GLY A 258 11.03 -19.51 -27.22
N LYS A 259 12.15 -20.15 -27.52
CA LYS A 259 13.09 -20.68 -26.51
C LYS A 259 13.77 -19.62 -25.66
N GLY A 260 13.78 -18.35 -26.09
CA GLY A 260 14.35 -17.24 -25.34
C GLY A 260 13.58 -16.95 -24.04
N ALA A 261 12.28 -17.23 -24.02
CA ALA A 261 11.41 -17.05 -22.85
C ALA A 261 11.45 -18.20 -21.84
N ASN A 262 12.27 -19.22 -22.06
CA ASN A 262 12.34 -20.44 -21.24
C ASN A 262 12.68 -20.16 -19.76
N ALA A 263 13.40 -19.09 -19.48
CA ALA A 263 13.71 -18.66 -18.10
C ALA A 263 12.45 -18.26 -17.32
N GLN A 264 11.41 -17.76 -18.00
CA GLN A 264 10.15 -17.36 -17.38
C GLN A 264 9.31 -18.57 -16.93
N LEU A 265 9.60 -19.77 -17.40
CA LEU A 265 8.88 -21.00 -17.08
C LEU A 265 9.44 -21.74 -15.85
N SER A 266 10.36 -21.16 -15.09
CA SER A 266 11.02 -21.84 -13.97
C SER A 266 10.04 -22.32 -12.90
N SER A 267 9.05 -21.50 -12.52
CA SER A 267 8.02 -21.86 -11.54
C SER A 267 7.13 -22.99 -12.02
N LEU A 268 6.69 -22.94 -13.27
CA LEU A 268 5.88 -23.99 -13.91
C LEU A 268 6.63 -25.32 -13.97
N LYS A 269 7.90 -25.31 -14.38
CA LYS A 269 8.75 -26.51 -14.43
C LYS A 269 9.02 -27.10 -13.06
N ASN A 270 9.22 -26.26 -12.04
CA ASN A 270 9.39 -26.73 -10.68
C ASN A 270 8.12 -27.43 -10.18
N MET A 271 6.95 -26.87 -10.44
CA MET A 271 5.67 -27.53 -10.14
C MET A 271 5.57 -28.89 -10.84
N MET A 272 5.79 -28.94 -12.15
CA MET A 272 5.74 -30.19 -12.91
C MET A 272 6.70 -31.26 -12.36
N LEU A 273 7.90 -30.87 -11.93
CA LEU A 273 8.87 -31.80 -11.32
C LEU A 273 8.32 -32.42 -10.03
N ILE A 274 7.62 -31.64 -9.21
CA ILE A 274 7.01 -32.13 -7.96
C ILE A 274 5.85 -33.07 -8.26
N LEU A 275 4.94 -32.66 -9.19
CA LEU A 275 3.81 -33.50 -9.61
C LEU A 275 4.28 -34.82 -10.24
N GLU A 276 5.36 -34.80 -11.02
CA GLU A 276 5.98 -36.02 -11.58
C GLU A 276 6.46 -36.98 -10.47
N GLN A 277 7.07 -36.45 -9.40
CA GLN A 277 7.51 -37.29 -8.29
C GLN A 277 6.33 -37.94 -7.57
N ILE A 278 5.25 -37.18 -7.32
CA ILE A 278 4.02 -37.68 -6.70
C ILE A 278 3.33 -38.72 -7.61
N ASN A 279 3.23 -38.44 -8.91
CA ASN A 279 2.60 -39.36 -9.88
C ASN A 279 3.35 -40.70 -10.02
N LYS A 280 4.68 -40.71 -9.86
CA LYS A 280 5.47 -41.93 -9.83
C LYS A 280 5.29 -42.77 -8.59
N ASP A 281 5.14 -42.10 -7.43
CA ASP A 281 4.99 -42.71 -6.12
C ASP A 281 4.31 -41.70 -5.17
N TYR A 282 3.01 -41.88 -4.90
CA TYR A 282 2.22 -40.97 -4.08
C TYR A 282 2.75 -40.89 -2.62
N THR A 283 3.47 -41.89 -2.12
CA THR A 283 4.06 -41.85 -0.78
C THR A 283 5.17 -40.80 -0.66
N ARG A 284 5.69 -40.30 -1.80
CA ARG A 284 6.63 -39.19 -1.86
C ARG A 284 6.04 -37.90 -1.30
N ILE A 285 4.71 -37.77 -1.24
CA ILE A 285 4.05 -36.62 -0.62
C ILE A 285 4.64 -36.33 0.75
N ASN A 286 4.89 -37.34 1.58
CA ASN A 286 5.46 -37.18 2.90
C ASN A 286 6.78 -36.38 2.92
N THR A 287 7.55 -36.44 1.85
CA THR A 287 8.85 -35.76 1.73
C THR A 287 8.82 -34.49 0.90
N VAL A 288 7.86 -34.35 -0.03
CA VAL A 288 7.80 -33.22 -0.97
C VAL A 288 6.65 -32.25 -0.67
N PHE A 289 5.85 -32.49 0.38
CA PHE A 289 4.65 -31.71 0.65
C PHE A 289 4.94 -30.22 0.89
N GLY A 290 6.02 -29.92 1.64
CA GLY A 290 6.50 -28.54 1.81
C GLY A 290 6.92 -27.90 0.47
N ASN A 291 7.62 -28.65 -0.38
CA ASN A 291 8.01 -28.18 -1.71
C ASN A 291 6.78 -27.97 -2.61
N PHE A 292 5.74 -28.81 -2.49
CA PHE A 292 4.48 -28.66 -3.23
C PHE A 292 3.77 -27.36 -2.85
N LYS A 293 3.68 -27.07 -1.54
CA LYS A 293 3.18 -25.79 -1.02
C LYS A 293 3.93 -24.58 -1.63
N ASP A 294 5.25 -24.63 -1.59
CA ASP A 294 6.10 -23.54 -2.07
C ASP A 294 6.01 -23.37 -3.59
N ALA A 295 5.80 -24.47 -4.34
CA ALA A 295 5.58 -24.42 -5.77
C ALA A 295 4.22 -23.81 -6.14
N ILE A 296 3.15 -24.10 -5.38
CA ILE A 296 1.84 -23.44 -5.52
C ILE A 296 1.98 -21.92 -5.37
N ALA A 297 2.65 -21.48 -4.31
CA ALA A 297 2.91 -20.06 -4.07
C ALA A 297 3.74 -19.42 -5.20
N SER A 298 4.80 -20.12 -5.65
CA SER A 298 5.66 -19.63 -6.74
C SER A 298 4.90 -19.54 -8.06
N MET A 299 3.98 -20.46 -8.33
CA MET A 299 3.13 -20.43 -9.52
C MET A 299 2.13 -19.25 -9.46
N GLY A 300 1.53 -18.98 -8.30
CA GLY A 300 0.67 -17.81 -8.11
C GLY A 300 1.40 -16.48 -8.35
N THR A 301 2.61 -16.35 -7.80
CA THR A 301 3.48 -15.19 -8.04
C THR A 301 3.83 -15.07 -9.52
N TRP A 302 4.18 -16.19 -10.17
CA TRP A 302 4.47 -16.21 -11.60
C TRP A 302 3.28 -15.75 -12.46
N ILE A 303 2.05 -16.21 -12.18
CA ILE A 303 0.84 -15.76 -12.88
C ILE A 303 0.66 -14.24 -12.71
N ASN A 304 0.80 -13.73 -11.49
CA ASN A 304 0.70 -12.29 -11.21
C ASN A 304 1.77 -11.48 -11.97
N ASP A 305 3.00 -11.95 -12.00
CA ASP A 305 4.09 -11.24 -12.68
C ASP A 305 3.93 -11.31 -14.21
N MET A 306 3.46 -12.42 -14.74
CA MET A 306 3.17 -12.56 -16.18
C MET A 306 1.93 -11.76 -16.61
N SER A 307 1.01 -11.42 -15.71
CA SER A 307 -0.14 -10.57 -16.04
C SER A 307 0.25 -9.10 -16.25
N LYS A 308 1.46 -8.71 -15.83
CA LYS A 308 1.99 -7.36 -16.02
C LYS A 308 2.57 -7.21 -17.42
N ASN A 309 2.18 -6.16 -18.12
CA ASN A 309 2.64 -5.83 -19.47
C ASN A 309 3.27 -4.42 -19.51
N PRO A 310 4.44 -4.23 -18.87
CA PRO A 310 5.08 -2.92 -18.78
C PRO A 310 5.57 -2.45 -20.15
N LEU A 311 5.39 -1.15 -20.41
CA LEU A 311 5.95 -0.45 -21.56
C LEU A 311 6.29 0.97 -21.16
N GLU A 312 7.52 1.36 -21.38
CA GLU A 312 7.96 2.74 -21.23
C GLU A 312 8.01 3.44 -22.58
N LEU A 313 7.38 4.59 -22.68
CA LEU A 313 7.21 5.36 -23.90
C LEU A 313 7.81 6.76 -23.72
N ASP A 314 8.67 7.17 -24.65
CA ASP A 314 9.27 8.50 -24.69
C ASP A 314 8.49 9.42 -25.66
N TYR A 315 8.34 9.02 -26.93
CA TYR A 315 7.57 9.80 -27.89
C TYR A 315 6.80 8.94 -28.91
N ILE A 316 5.83 9.58 -29.54
CA ILE A 316 5.08 9.06 -30.70
C ILE A 316 5.37 9.98 -31.89
N VAL A 317 5.63 9.41 -33.06
CA VAL A 317 5.81 10.18 -34.31
C VAL A 317 4.73 9.79 -35.30
N VAL A 318 3.99 10.76 -35.79
CA VAL A 318 3.10 10.64 -36.94
C VAL A 318 3.81 11.27 -38.12
N SER A 319 4.23 10.46 -39.08
CA SER A 319 5.10 10.91 -40.17
C SER A 319 4.55 10.60 -41.54
N PRO A 320 4.79 11.49 -42.55
CA PRO A 320 4.60 11.16 -43.95
C PRO A 320 5.58 10.05 -44.37
N GLU A 321 5.44 9.51 -45.57
CA GLU A 321 6.31 8.41 -46.05
C GLU A 321 7.80 8.77 -45.99
N GLU A 322 8.18 10.00 -46.35
CA GLU A 322 9.57 10.47 -46.33
C GLU A 322 10.11 10.64 -44.87
N GLY A 323 9.23 10.92 -43.92
CA GLY A 323 9.60 11.18 -42.52
C GLY A 323 10.08 9.93 -41.80
N VAL A 324 9.64 8.74 -42.20
CA VAL A 324 10.06 7.46 -41.58
C VAL A 324 11.58 7.25 -41.70
N ALA A 325 12.19 7.70 -42.78
CA ALA A 325 13.65 7.55 -43.00
C ALA A 325 14.50 8.54 -42.21
N SER A 326 13.91 9.59 -41.66
CA SER A 326 14.60 10.69 -40.95
C SER A 326 14.38 10.72 -39.46
N LEU A 327 13.91 9.61 -38.85
CA LEU A 327 13.65 9.51 -37.42
C LEU A 327 14.96 9.74 -36.60
N PRO A 328 14.88 10.41 -35.43
CA PRO A 328 16.00 10.53 -34.50
C PRO A 328 16.48 9.16 -34.02
N THR A 329 17.76 9.09 -33.62
CA THR A 329 18.29 7.86 -32.99
C THR A 329 17.60 7.62 -31.66
N ALA A 330 17.08 6.40 -31.47
CA ALA A 330 16.33 6.05 -30.26
C ALA A 330 17.21 5.93 -29.01
N ASP A 331 18.50 5.64 -29.14
CA ASP A 331 19.43 5.45 -28.03
C ASP A 331 20.71 6.29 -28.19
N ALA A 332 21.36 6.62 -27.08
CA ALA A 332 22.60 7.38 -27.05
C ALA A 332 23.78 6.53 -27.49
N ASN A 333 24.74 7.16 -28.14
CA ASN A 333 26.00 6.51 -28.45
C ASN A 333 26.85 6.27 -27.17
N PHE A 334 27.84 5.39 -27.27
CA PHE A 334 28.69 5.01 -26.13
C PHE A 334 29.32 6.23 -25.41
N PHE A 335 29.82 7.21 -26.17
CA PHE A 335 30.46 8.39 -25.58
C PHE A 335 29.46 9.27 -24.82
N ALA A 336 28.27 9.44 -25.32
CA ALA A 336 27.22 10.18 -24.62
C ALA A 336 26.81 9.50 -23.31
N LYS A 337 26.70 8.15 -23.31
CA LYS A 337 26.42 7.35 -22.10
C LYS A 337 27.55 7.50 -21.06
N VAL A 338 28.82 7.37 -21.46
CA VAL A 338 29.97 7.57 -20.56
C VAL A 338 29.99 8.99 -19.99
N LEU A 339 29.76 10.00 -20.82
CA LEU A 339 29.74 11.39 -20.36
C LEU A 339 28.58 11.63 -19.36
N HIS A 340 27.42 11.02 -19.59
CA HIS A 340 26.30 11.05 -18.67
C HIS A 340 26.69 10.48 -17.30
N GLU A 341 27.25 9.26 -17.25
CA GLU A 341 27.69 8.61 -16.02
C GLU A 341 28.73 9.43 -15.25
N VAL A 342 29.73 10.01 -15.97
CA VAL A 342 30.73 10.85 -15.33
C VAL A 342 30.12 12.12 -14.76
N ARG A 343 29.21 12.78 -15.46
CA ARG A 343 28.51 13.97 -14.95
C ARG A 343 27.63 13.65 -13.75
N SER A 344 26.87 12.55 -13.80
CA SER A 344 26.06 12.09 -12.70
C SER A 344 26.89 11.73 -11.46
N PHE A 345 28.04 11.08 -11.66
CA PHE A 345 28.98 10.78 -10.58
C PHE A 345 29.56 12.06 -9.94
N ILE A 346 29.94 13.04 -10.72
CA ILE A 346 30.43 14.33 -10.17
C ILE A 346 29.33 15.05 -9.41
N ALA A 347 28.11 15.09 -9.94
CA ALA A 347 26.98 15.72 -9.30
C ALA A 347 26.62 15.05 -7.96
N SER A 348 26.87 13.74 -7.81
CA SER A 348 26.64 13.03 -6.56
C SER A 348 27.42 13.55 -5.34
N PHE A 349 28.48 14.31 -5.56
CA PHE A 349 29.28 14.97 -4.49
C PHE A 349 28.76 16.36 -4.11
N THR A 350 27.87 16.94 -4.90
CA THR A 350 27.38 18.30 -4.71
C THR A 350 25.90 18.36 -4.35
N GLU A 351 25.17 17.27 -4.59
CA GLU A 351 23.73 17.16 -4.27
C GLU A 351 23.54 16.74 -2.82
N ASP A 352 22.60 17.36 -2.14
CA ASP A 352 22.19 17.00 -0.78
C ASP A 352 21.13 15.87 -0.86
N TYR A 353 21.54 14.64 -0.56
CA TYR A 353 20.68 13.46 -0.64
C TYR A 353 19.76 13.28 0.58
N ASP A 354 19.99 13.98 1.68
CA ASP A 354 19.16 13.90 2.89
C ASP A 354 17.91 14.77 2.74
N ASN A 355 17.97 15.78 1.89
CA ASN A 355 16.82 16.59 1.50
C ASN A 355 16.08 15.94 0.33
N ILE A 356 14.82 15.59 0.54
CA ILE A 356 13.98 14.98 -0.48
C ILE A 356 13.40 16.11 -1.35
N GLY A 357 13.93 16.26 -2.54
CA GLY A 357 13.61 17.36 -3.46
C GLY A 357 14.18 18.69 -2.99
N GLY A 358 14.73 19.49 -3.90
CA GLY A 358 15.23 20.83 -3.57
C GLY A 358 14.09 21.72 -3.03
N THR A 359 14.33 22.41 -1.92
CA THR A 359 13.40 23.44 -1.43
C THR A 359 13.99 24.80 -1.73
N VAL A 360 13.32 25.56 -2.58
CA VAL A 360 13.69 26.97 -2.80
C VAL A 360 12.79 27.83 -1.93
N ALA A 361 13.35 28.30 -0.81
CA ALA A 361 12.65 29.31 -0.02
C ALA A 361 12.51 30.61 -0.83
N LYS A 362 11.34 31.25 -0.78
CA LYS A 362 11.21 32.62 -1.25
C LYS A 362 12.12 33.53 -0.43
N ASP A 363 12.70 34.55 -1.04
CA ASP A 363 13.66 35.46 -0.41
C ASP A 363 13.21 35.87 1.01
N GLY A 364 13.94 35.43 2.04
CA GLY A 364 13.75 35.78 3.44
C GLY A 364 12.74 34.96 4.24
N GLU A 365 12.12 33.91 3.68
CA GLU A 365 11.24 33.00 4.41
C GLU A 365 11.89 31.63 4.68
N GLU A 366 11.86 31.17 5.92
CA GLU A 366 12.31 29.81 6.27
C GLU A 366 11.21 28.80 5.91
N PRO A 367 11.54 27.66 5.28
CA PRO A 367 10.56 26.61 5.00
C PRO A 367 10.08 25.95 6.31
N VAL A 368 8.87 25.38 6.31
CA VAL A 368 8.43 24.51 7.39
C VAL A 368 9.25 23.21 7.32
N GLU A 369 9.96 22.89 8.40
CA GLU A 369 10.74 21.65 8.47
C GLU A 369 9.87 20.46 8.88
N VAL A 370 9.80 19.46 8.02
CA VAL A 370 9.00 18.24 8.24
C VAL A 370 9.92 17.01 8.23
N TRP A 371 9.92 16.26 9.33
CA TRP A 371 10.71 15.03 9.43
C TRP A 371 9.83 13.79 9.31
N LEU A 372 10.41 12.80 8.61
CA LEU A 372 9.92 11.43 8.50
C LEU A 372 11.00 10.52 9.07
N GLU A 373 10.68 9.66 10.04
CA GLU A 373 11.65 8.69 10.54
C GLU A 373 11.57 7.38 9.74
N THR A 374 12.72 6.84 9.33
CA THR A 374 12.79 5.54 8.66
C THR A 374 12.19 4.43 9.53
N GLY A 375 11.31 3.64 8.94
CA GLY A 375 10.60 2.56 9.65
C GLY A 375 9.43 3.02 10.50
N ALA A 376 9.10 4.32 10.51
CA ALA A 376 7.92 4.85 11.18
C ALA A 376 6.74 4.94 10.21
N GLY A 377 5.76 4.07 10.38
CA GLY A 377 4.55 4.04 9.56
C GLY A 377 4.83 3.90 8.05
N LEU A 378 3.80 4.16 7.24
CA LEU A 378 3.90 4.10 5.78
C LEU A 378 4.71 5.26 5.18
N THR A 379 4.84 6.40 5.85
CA THR A 379 5.61 7.54 5.35
C THR A 379 7.12 7.39 5.51
N GLY A 380 7.58 6.45 6.34
CA GLY A 380 9.00 6.25 6.66
C GLY A 380 9.85 5.53 5.60
N SER A 381 9.34 5.33 4.38
CA SER A 381 10.11 4.84 3.24
C SER A 381 10.53 6.00 2.33
N ARG A 382 11.63 5.83 1.59
CA ARG A 382 12.12 6.86 0.67
C ARG A 382 11.14 7.15 -0.46
N ASP A 383 10.50 6.11 -1.00
CA ASP A 383 9.54 6.24 -2.10
C ASP A 383 8.31 7.03 -1.65
N ASN A 384 7.76 6.69 -0.49
CA ASN A 384 6.61 7.39 0.08
C ASN A 384 6.95 8.83 0.47
N ALA A 385 8.15 9.07 1.00
CA ALA A 385 8.63 10.41 1.30
C ALA A 385 8.80 11.26 0.02
N THR A 386 9.19 10.65 -1.10
CA THR A 386 9.27 11.32 -2.41
C THR A 386 7.88 11.70 -2.92
N ILE A 387 6.90 10.78 -2.82
CA ILE A 387 5.49 11.06 -3.18
C ILE A 387 4.94 12.19 -2.32
N LEU A 388 5.14 12.12 -1.00
CA LEU A 388 4.71 13.18 -0.09
C LEU A 388 5.30 14.54 -0.49
N LYS A 389 6.60 14.61 -0.74
CA LYS A 389 7.25 15.85 -1.17
C LYS A 389 6.66 16.38 -2.48
N GLN A 390 6.39 15.50 -3.41
CA GLN A 390 5.74 15.85 -4.67
C GLN A 390 4.35 16.46 -4.44
N LEU A 391 3.52 15.81 -3.59
CA LEU A 391 2.20 16.34 -3.26
C LEU A 391 2.26 17.68 -2.51
N ILE A 392 3.25 17.87 -1.64
CA ILE A 392 3.49 19.15 -0.97
C ILE A 392 3.75 20.24 -2.02
N ASP A 393 4.60 19.99 -2.98
CA ASP A 393 4.96 20.98 -4.01
C ASP A 393 3.80 21.23 -4.97
N ASP A 394 3.08 20.17 -5.40
CA ASP A 394 2.00 20.24 -6.38
C ASP A 394 0.71 20.84 -5.83
N MET A 395 0.42 20.62 -4.54
CA MET A 395 -0.85 21.04 -3.95
C MET A 395 -0.66 22.13 -2.88
N PHE A 396 0.09 21.82 -1.82
CA PHE A 396 0.21 22.71 -0.67
C PHE A 396 0.96 24.00 -0.97
N THR A 397 2.18 23.86 -1.48
CA THR A 397 3.03 25.03 -1.80
C THR A 397 2.45 25.85 -2.94
N ALA A 398 1.86 25.18 -3.94
CA ALA A 398 1.21 25.87 -5.06
C ALA A 398 0.00 26.71 -4.63
N GLU A 399 -0.79 26.21 -3.67
CA GLU A 399 -2.00 26.89 -3.18
C GLU A 399 -1.68 27.97 -2.13
N THR A 400 -0.84 27.64 -1.15
CA THR A 400 -0.60 28.50 0.02
C THR A 400 0.62 29.42 -0.13
N GLY A 401 1.54 29.08 -1.03
CA GLY A 401 2.84 29.75 -1.15
C GLY A 401 3.81 29.41 0.01
N ILE A 402 3.43 28.52 0.96
CA ILE A 402 4.26 28.08 2.06
C ILE A 402 5.21 26.99 1.56
N THR A 403 6.52 27.20 1.70
CA THR A 403 7.52 26.22 1.34
C THR A 403 7.75 25.22 2.47
N VAL A 404 7.98 23.95 2.12
CA VAL A 404 8.21 22.85 3.07
C VAL A 404 9.49 22.10 2.72
N SER A 405 10.36 21.94 3.72
CA SER A 405 11.56 21.10 3.65
C SER A 405 11.27 19.74 4.27
N THR A 406 11.36 18.67 3.50
CA THR A 406 11.14 17.30 4.00
C THR A 406 12.45 16.57 4.16
N ARG A 407 12.66 15.93 5.33
CA ARG A 407 13.85 15.12 5.61
C ARG A 407 13.48 13.73 6.09
N LEU A 408 14.13 12.74 5.51
CA LEU A 408 14.03 11.36 5.97
C LEU A 408 15.21 11.08 6.91
N VAL A 409 14.92 10.94 8.21
CA VAL A 409 15.92 10.78 9.27
C VAL A 409 15.91 9.36 9.84
N ALA A 410 16.98 8.98 10.53
CA ALA A 410 17.07 7.65 11.14
C ALA A 410 16.01 7.48 12.25
N GLY A 411 15.43 6.29 12.36
CA GLY A 411 14.46 5.96 13.39
C GLY A 411 15.03 6.20 14.81
N GLY A 412 14.23 6.83 15.69
CA GLY A 412 14.62 7.16 17.07
C GLY A 412 15.48 8.42 17.22
N SER A 413 15.73 9.18 16.13
CA SER A 413 16.53 10.40 16.18
C SER A 413 15.77 11.64 16.69
N LEU A 414 14.43 11.59 16.69
CA LEU A 414 13.59 12.75 17.01
C LEU A 414 13.82 13.27 18.44
N LEU A 415 13.72 12.41 19.45
CA LEU A 415 13.85 12.83 20.83
C LEU A 415 15.24 13.39 21.18
N PRO A 416 16.37 12.78 20.78
CA PRO A 416 17.67 13.41 20.94
C PRO A 416 17.81 14.77 20.26
N SER A 417 17.21 14.92 19.07
CA SER A 417 17.25 16.18 18.33
C SER A 417 16.44 17.29 19.00
N ILE A 418 15.25 16.97 19.53
CA ILE A 418 14.46 17.90 20.32
C ILE A 418 15.26 18.38 21.55
N LEU A 419 15.88 17.45 22.27
CA LEU A 419 16.68 17.80 23.46
C LEU A 419 17.91 18.66 23.13
N SER A 420 18.39 18.58 21.90
CA SER A 420 19.52 19.38 21.40
C SER A 420 19.07 20.71 20.77
N GLY A 421 17.77 20.99 20.68
CA GLY A 421 17.22 22.20 20.08
C GLY A 421 17.34 22.29 18.56
N ILE A 422 17.49 21.13 17.87
CA ILE A 422 17.64 21.02 16.40
C ILE A 422 16.52 20.18 15.75
N GLY A 423 15.39 20.05 16.43
CA GLY A 423 14.22 19.30 15.92
C GLY A 423 13.50 20.05 14.77
N PRO A 424 12.63 19.34 14.02
CA PRO A 424 11.78 19.94 12.99
C PRO A 424 10.62 20.75 13.58
N ASP A 425 9.86 21.43 12.70
CA ASP A 425 8.58 22.03 13.11
C ASP A 425 7.48 20.96 13.25
N VAL A 426 7.46 20.00 12.32
CA VAL A 426 6.47 18.90 12.27
C VAL A 426 7.18 17.55 12.11
N CYS A 427 6.69 16.54 12.82
CA CYS A 427 7.11 15.15 12.61
C CYS A 427 5.89 14.26 12.32
N LEU A 428 5.99 13.46 11.26
CA LEU A 428 4.91 12.59 10.80
C LEU A 428 4.99 11.20 11.44
N SER A 429 3.85 10.49 11.39
CA SER A 429 3.70 9.07 11.76
C SER A 429 4.15 8.73 13.18
N ARG A 430 3.74 9.56 14.15
CA ARG A 430 4.03 9.31 15.57
C ARG A 430 2.91 8.50 16.22
N GLY A 431 3.27 7.43 16.94
CA GLY A 431 2.33 6.68 17.77
C GLY A 431 1.76 7.53 18.92
N ALA A 432 0.57 7.19 19.36
CA ALA A 432 -0.15 7.93 20.38
C ALA A 432 0.63 8.07 21.71
N GLU A 433 1.32 7.01 22.12
CA GLU A 433 2.15 7.00 23.34
C GLU A 433 3.28 8.04 23.29
N ASN A 434 3.79 8.33 22.09
CA ASN A 434 4.84 9.33 21.90
C ASN A 434 4.29 10.75 22.05
N ALA A 435 3.12 11.05 21.48
CA ALA A 435 2.54 12.36 21.48
C ALA A 435 2.29 12.88 22.92
N VAL A 436 1.60 12.10 23.76
CA VAL A 436 1.33 12.47 25.15
C VAL A 436 2.61 12.50 26.00
N ASN A 437 3.53 11.55 25.80
CA ASN A 437 4.80 11.51 26.50
C ASN A 437 5.71 12.72 26.17
N TYR A 438 5.69 13.20 24.92
CA TYR A 438 6.40 14.41 24.52
C TYR A 438 5.71 15.67 25.04
N ALA A 439 4.38 15.69 25.11
CA ALA A 439 3.62 16.78 25.68
C ALA A 439 3.94 16.99 27.17
N LEU A 440 4.07 15.94 27.96
CA LEU A 440 4.49 15.99 29.36
C LEU A 440 5.89 16.60 29.53
N ARG A 441 6.77 16.41 28.55
CA ARG A 441 8.12 17.00 28.52
C ARG A 441 8.15 18.39 27.93
N GLY A 442 7.01 18.94 27.49
CA GLY A 442 6.95 20.23 26.82
C GLY A 442 7.60 20.23 25.42
N ALA A 443 7.74 19.06 24.82
CA ALA A 443 8.42 18.88 23.52
C ALA A 443 7.50 19.05 22.30
N VAL A 444 6.18 19.04 22.49
CA VAL A 444 5.17 19.22 21.43
C VAL A 444 4.13 20.26 21.83
N MET A 445 3.56 20.91 20.83
CA MET A 445 2.53 21.94 21.01
C MET A 445 1.17 21.32 21.35
N ASN A 446 0.39 22.04 22.15
CA ASN A 446 -1.03 21.77 22.31
C ASN A 446 -1.80 22.36 21.12
N LEU A 447 -2.35 21.52 20.27
CA LEU A 447 -3.10 21.91 19.07
C LEU A 447 -4.53 22.42 19.40
N ALA A 448 -5.06 22.14 20.61
CA ALA A 448 -6.33 22.67 21.08
C ALA A 448 -6.21 24.10 21.66
N ASN A 449 -5.24 24.87 21.19
CA ASN A 449 -5.03 26.27 21.55
C ASN A 449 -5.79 27.19 20.59
N GLU A 450 -6.92 27.76 21.04
CA GLU A 450 -7.81 28.61 20.24
C GLU A 450 -7.17 29.95 19.82
N GLU A 451 -6.17 30.43 20.56
CA GLU A 451 -5.48 31.67 20.22
C GLU A 451 -4.52 31.49 19.05
N LEU A 452 -3.83 30.34 18.98
CA LEU A 452 -2.87 30.03 17.91
C LEU A 452 -3.55 29.34 16.72
N PHE A 453 -4.53 28.48 17.00
CA PHE A 453 -5.19 27.61 16.04
C PHE A 453 -6.73 27.73 16.17
N PRO A 454 -7.34 28.84 15.72
CA PRO A 454 -8.76 29.13 15.97
C PRO A 454 -9.72 28.10 15.33
N ASP A 455 -9.29 27.43 14.30
CA ASP A 455 -10.03 26.41 13.55
C ASP A 455 -9.77 24.96 14.03
N TYR A 456 -9.02 24.77 15.13
CA TYR A 456 -8.67 23.43 15.61
C TYR A 456 -9.89 22.51 15.82
N ALA A 457 -11.01 23.08 16.24
CA ALA A 457 -12.22 22.30 16.48
C ALA A 457 -12.85 21.77 15.19
N GLU A 458 -12.78 22.51 14.10
CA GLU A 458 -13.24 22.07 12.78
C GLU A 458 -12.38 20.92 12.24
N VAL A 459 -11.11 20.85 12.64
CA VAL A 459 -10.16 19.82 12.25
C VAL A 459 -10.26 18.59 13.16
N LEU A 460 -10.16 18.75 14.47
CA LEU A 460 -9.95 17.67 15.44
C LEU A 460 -11.24 17.18 16.13
N LYS A 461 -12.31 17.99 16.10
CA LYS A 461 -13.63 17.62 16.67
C LYS A 461 -14.68 17.32 15.60
N ASN A 462 -14.29 17.30 14.34
CA ASN A 462 -15.19 16.99 13.24
C ASN A 462 -15.32 15.47 13.09
N THR A 463 -16.43 14.90 13.54
CA THR A 463 -16.73 13.47 13.50
C THR A 463 -16.94 12.92 12.08
N GLU A 464 -17.14 13.78 11.08
CA GLU A 464 -17.13 13.36 9.68
C GLU A 464 -15.71 13.17 9.13
N ARG A 465 -14.70 13.80 9.78
CA ARG A 465 -13.30 13.71 9.40
C ARG A 465 -12.59 12.58 10.13
N TYR A 466 -12.78 12.51 11.46
CA TYR A 466 -12.16 11.50 12.31
C TYR A 466 -13.16 10.85 13.25
N SER A 467 -13.01 9.56 13.49
CA SER A 467 -13.68 8.88 14.60
C SER A 467 -13.11 9.38 15.95
N GLU A 468 -13.91 9.32 16.99
CA GLU A 468 -13.44 9.63 18.36
C GLU A 468 -12.27 8.69 18.75
N SER A 469 -12.31 7.44 18.30
CA SER A 469 -11.25 6.46 18.55
C SER A 469 -9.89 6.83 17.92
N ALA A 470 -9.86 7.70 16.90
CA ALA A 470 -8.63 8.18 16.30
C ALA A 470 -8.03 9.37 17.06
N VAL A 471 -8.84 10.25 17.64
CA VAL A 471 -8.40 11.50 18.28
C VAL A 471 -8.08 11.33 19.77
N THR A 472 -8.90 10.54 20.48
CA THR A 472 -8.75 10.34 21.94
C THR A 472 -7.36 9.88 22.37
N PRO A 473 -6.67 8.97 21.66
CA PRO A 473 -5.32 8.53 22.04
C PRO A 473 -4.26 9.67 22.01
N PHE A 474 -4.51 10.75 21.28
CA PHE A 474 -3.63 11.93 21.24
C PHE A 474 -4.04 13.02 22.22
N SER A 475 -5.06 12.76 23.03
CA SER A 475 -5.62 13.73 23.97
C SER A 475 -5.20 13.43 25.40
N PHE A 476 -4.86 14.47 26.17
CA PHE A 476 -4.65 14.37 27.60
C PHE A 476 -4.97 15.71 28.27
N GLY A 477 -5.75 15.67 29.37
CA GLY A 477 -6.24 16.88 30.01
C GLY A 477 -7.10 17.73 29.06
N ASN A 478 -6.78 19.00 28.90
CA ASN A 478 -7.47 19.90 27.96
C ASN A 478 -6.77 20.03 26.60
N GLY A 479 -5.73 19.24 26.36
CA GLY A 479 -4.91 19.33 25.16
C GLY A 479 -5.11 18.18 24.18
N ILE A 480 -4.85 18.48 22.91
CA ILE A 480 -4.69 17.50 21.82
C ILE A 480 -3.30 17.73 21.21
N TYR A 481 -2.51 16.68 21.03
CA TYR A 481 -1.08 16.79 20.75
C TYR A 481 -0.63 16.21 19.41
N ALA A 482 -1.56 15.66 18.63
CA ALA A 482 -1.34 15.25 17.25
C ALA A 482 -2.63 15.33 16.45
N ILE A 483 -2.51 15.41 15.12
CA ILE A 483 -3.62 15.16 14.20
C ILE A 483 -3.49 13.73 13.70
N PRO A 484 -4.55 12.90 13.74
CA PRO A 484 -4.50 11.52 13.24
C PRO A 484 -4.12 11.44 11.75
N GLU A 485 -3.23 10.50 11.40
CA GLU A 485 -2.83 10.19 10.02
C GLU A 485 -3.36 8.82 9.60
N THR A 486 -3.08 7.79 10.41
CA THR A 486 -3.51 6.42 10.13
C THR A 486 -4.26 5.83 11.29
N GLN A 487 -5.18 4.91 10.97
CA GLN A 487 -5.87 4.09 11.95
C GLN A 487 -6.00 2.68 11.41
N ASP A 488 -5.63 1.68 12.22
CA ASP A 488 -5.70 0.27 11.88
C ASP A 488 -6.32 -0.51 13.04
N PHE A 489 -7.15 -1.52 12.73
CA PHE A 489 -7.88 -2.31 13.71
C PHE A 489 -8.06 -3.74 13.22
N TYR A 490 -8.48 -4.63 14.11
CA TYR A 490 -8.65 -6.04 13.79
C TYR A 490 -9.96 -6.32 13.06
N MET A 491 -9.88 -7.33 12.18
CA MET A 491 -10.99 -7.95 11.44
C MET A 491 -10.79 -9.47 11.49
N VAL A 492 -11.86 -10.24 11.31
CA VAL A 492 -11.73 -11.68 11.10
C VAL A 492 -11.61 -11.97 9.59
N PHE A 493 -10.57 -12.67 9.18
CA PHE A 493 -10.36 -13.16 7.82
C PHE A 493 -10.73 -14.62 7.72
N TYR A 494 -11.36 -15.04 6.63
CA TYR A 494 -11.76 -16.42 6.45
C TYR A 494 -11.69 -16.87 4.99
N ARG A 495 -11.35 -18.13 4.78
CA ARG A 495 -11.32 -18.82 3.50
C ARG A 495 -12.73 -19.31 3.18
N THR A 496 -13.39 -18.70 2.19
CA THR A 496 -14.75 -19.06 1.77
C THR A 496 -14.81 -20.49 1.25
N ASP A 497 -13.85 -20.87 0.42
CA ASP A 497 -13.76 -22.20 -0.16
C ASP A 497 -13.57 -23.31 0.89
N ILE A 498 -12.81 -23.06 1.95
CA ILE A 498 -12.57 -24.05 3.01
C ILE A 498 -13.78 -24.15 3.94
N LEU A 499 -14.36 -23.03 4.35
CA LEU A 499 -15.55 -23.05 5.19
C LEU A 499 -16.73 -23.70 4.49
N GLU A 500 -16.95 -23.42 3.19
CA GLU A 500 -17.98 -24.08 2.38
C GLU A 500 -17.75 -25.61 2.31
N GLU A 501 -16.52 -26.05 2.06
CA GLU A 501 -16.16 -27.48 2.02
C GLU A 501 -16.42 -28.18 3.36
N MET A 502 -16.21 -27.47 4.49
CA MET A 502 -16.45 -27.98 5.83
C MET A 502 -17.90 -27.80 6.32
N GLY A 503 -18.75 -27.09 5.55
CA GLY A 503 -20.12 -26.76 5.95
C GLY A 503 -20.18 -25.78 7.13
N LEU A 504 -19.12 -24.95 7.32
CA LEU A 504 -19.03 -23.96 8.38
C LEU A 504 -19.42 -22.56 7.86
N GLN A 505 -19.86 -21.70 8.79
CA GLN A 505 -20.13 -20.29 8.53
C GLN A 505 -19.02 -19.43 9.15
N PRO A 506 -18.75 -18.22 8.63
CA PRO A 506 -17.86 -17.26 9.28
C PRO A 506 -18.34 -16.99 10.72
N PRO A 507 -17.41 -16.88 11.70
CA PRO A 507 -17.79 -16.67 13.09
C PRO A 507 -18.31 -15.23 13.29
N GLU A 508 -19.52 -15.11 13.87
CA GLU A 508 -20.09 -13.83 14.30
C GLU A 508 -19.84 -13.57 15.79
N THR A 509 -19.74 -14.64 16.57
CA THR A 509 -19.55 -14.59 18.03
C THR A 509 -18.35 -15.42 18.47
N TRP A 510 -17.88 -15.19 19.71
CA TRP A 510 -16.84 -16.03 20.30
C TRP A 510 -17.29 -17.49 20.49
N ASP A 511 -18.60 -17.73 20.73
CA ASP A 511 -19.15 -19.08 20.77
C ASP A 511 -18.96 -19.80 19.43
N ASP A 512 -19.14 -19.09 18.31
CA ASP A 512 -18.88 -19.65 16.97
C ASP A 512 -17.39 -19.95 16.78
N VAL A 513 -16.48 -19.08 17.27
CA VAL A 513 -15.03 -19.31 17.22
C VAL A 513 -14.66 -20.58 17.97
N TYR A 514 -15.17 -20.79 19.18
CA TYR A 514 -14.87 -22.01 19.97
C TYR A 514 -15.35 -23.28 19.24
N ASN A 515 -16.51 -23.24 18.58
CA ASN A 515 -17.01 -24.36 17.78
C ASN A 515 -16.11 -24.60 16.55
N ILE A 516 -15.72 -23.56 15.85
CA ILE A 516 -14.86 -23.63 14.65
C ILE A 516 -13.48 -24.20 15.00
N ILE A 517 -12.86 -23.78 16.12
CA ILE A 517 -11.55 -24.28 16.54
C ILE A 517 -11.56 -25.81 16.61
N GLY A 518 -12.58 -26.41 17.24
CA GLY A 518 -12.69 -27.87 17.35
C GLY A 518 -12.77 -28.57 15.99
N GLU A 519 -13.59 -28.03 15.08
CA GLU A 519 -13.73 -28.59 13.74
C GLU A 519 -12.45 -28.45 12.90
N LEU A 520 -11.74 -27.31 13.03
CA LEU A 520 -10.46 -27.10 12.36
C LEU A 520 -9.39 -28.06 12.86
N GLN A 521 -9.25 -28.21 14.18
CA GLN A 521 -8.25 -29.10 14.78
C GLN A 521 -8.47 -30.57 14.37
N ASN A 522 -9.73 -31.01 14.23
CA ASN A 522 -10.06 -32.34 13.69
C ASN A 522 -9.56 -32.56 12.25
N LYS A 523 -9.25 -31.50 11.53
CA LYS A 523 -8.73 -31.50 10.14
C LYS A 523 -7.30 -31.01 10.04
N GLN A 524 -6.53 -31.07 11.12
CA GLN A 524 -5.12 -30.61 11.18
C GLN A 524 -4.95 -29.12 10.78
N MET A 525 -5.99 -28.32 10.95
CA MET A 525 -5.99 -26.87 10.76
C MET A 525 -6.18 -26.15 12.10
N THR A 526 -5.95 -24.86 12.13
CA THR A 526 -6.09 -24.07 13.36
C THR A 526 -6.71 -22.71 13.09
N PHE A 527 -7.26 -22.11 14.13
CA PHE A 527 -7.67 -20.70 14.15
C PHE A 527 -6.45 -19.83 14.52
N ALA A 528 -6.42 -18.58 14.04
CA ALA A 528 -5.37 -17.63 14.44
C ALA A 528 -5.92 -16.48 15.27
N MET A 529 -5.30 -16.27 16.42
CA MET A 529 -5.44 -15.07 17.24
C MET A 529 -4.23 -14.16 17.06
N PRO A 530 -4.39 -12.82 17.05
CA PRO A 530 -3.26 -11.91 17.01
C PRO A 530 -2.32 -12.13 18.20
N VAL A 531 -1.05 -12.37 17.91
CA VAL A 531 -0.01 -12.64 18.90
C VAL A 531 0.75 -11.36 19.22
N PRO A 532 1.04 -11.05 20.50
CA PRO A 532 1.90 -9.94 20.85
C PRO A 532 3.29 -10.06 20.20
N ILE A 533 3.65 -9.06 19.38
CA ILE A 533 4.93 -9.02 18.67
C ILE A 533 5.97 -8.39 19.57
N VAL A 534 7.06 -9.10 19.84
CA VAL A 534 8.17 -8.60 20.66
C VAL A 534 8.75 -7.32 20.06
N GLY A 535 8.72 -6.24 20.83
CA GLY A 535 9.22 -4.93 20.40
C GLY A 535 8.24 -4.07 19.61
N SER A 536 7.04 -4.57 19.31
CA SER A 536 5.94 -3.75 18.77
C SER A 536 5.05 -3.29 19.91
N VAL A 537 5.10 -2.01 20.22
CA VAL A 537 4.26 -1.44 21.29
C VAL A 537 2.80 -1.47 20.86
N GLY A 538 1.91 -2.02 21.71
CA GLY A 538 0.47 -1.96 21.55
C GLY A 538 -0.21 -3.19 20.94
N SER A 539 0.51 -4.15 20.34
CA SER A 539 -0.15 -5.31 19.71
C SER A 539 -0.85 -6.23 20.74
N GLY A 540 -0.25 -6.47 21.90
CA GLY A 540 -0.87 -7.22 22.99
C GLY A 540 -2.03 -6.49 23.64
N GLU A 541 -1.91 -5.18 23.78
CA GLU A 541 -2.95 -4.32 24.31
C GLU A 541 -4.21 -4.32 23.41
N MET A 542 -4.06 -4.25 22.09
CA MET A 542 -5.17 -4.32 21.14
C MET A 542 -5.87 -5.69 21.17
N SER A 543 -5.12 -6.79 21.29
CA SER A 543 -5.69 -8.14 21.37
C SER A 543 -6.52 -8.31 22.65
N TYR A 544 -5.98 -7.86 23.79
CA TYR A 544 -6.69 -7.87 25.07
C TYR A 544 -7.92 -6.95 25.07
N ALA A 545 -7.82 -5.79 24.41
CA ALA A 545 -8.89 -4.78 24.36
C ALA A 545 -10.20 -5.32 23.75
N MET A 546 -10.14 -6.24 22.77
CA MET A 546 -11.35 -6.87 22.23
C MET A 546 -12.19 -7.53 23.32
N PHE A 547 -11.55 -8.32 24.16
CA PHE A 547 -12.25 -9.01 25.27
C PHE A 547 -12.67 -8.05 26.37
N LEU A 548 -11.80 -7.09 26.72
CA LEU A 548 -12.08 -6.10 27.75
C LEU A 548 -13.30 -5.24 27.42
N TYR A 549 -13.31 -4.66 26.23
CA TYR A 549 -14.38 -3.73 25.83
C TYR A 549 -15.73 -4.44 25.62
N GLN A 550 -15.73 -5.65 25.06
CA GLN A 550 -16.94 -6.43 24.85
C GLN A 550 -17.54 -6.95 26.18
N LYS A 551 -16.76 -7.01 27.25
CA LYS A 551 -17.24 -7.29 28.61
C LYS A 551 -17.60 -6.02 29.40
N GLY A 552 -17.59 -4.85 28.75
CA GLY A 552 -17.92 -3.56 29.36
C GLY A 552 -16.83 -3.00 30.29
N GLY A 553 -15.61 -3.55 30.23
CA GLY A 553 -14.45 -3.05 30.99
C GLY A 553 -13.75 -1.88 30.27
N GLN A 554 -12.85 -1.22 30.97
CA GLN A 554 -12.02 -0.13 30.47
C GLN A 554 -10.59 -0.21 31.02
N PHE A 555 -9.62 0.45 30.33
CA PHE A 555 -8.22 0.40 30.76
C PHE A 555 -7.94 1.22 32.01
N TYR A 556 -8.54 2.40 32.11
CA TYR A 556 -8.27 3.39 33.14
C TYR A 556 -9.58 3.88 33.75
N THR A 557 -9.49 4.39 34.99
CA THR A 557 -10.59 5.12 35.63
C THR A 557 -10.99 6.35 34.83
N ASP A 558 -12.21 6.83 35.00
CA ASP A 558 -12.75 8.00 34.27
C ASP A 558 -11.91 9.27 34.46
N ASP A 559 -11.22 9.40 35.60
CA ASP A 559 -10.29 10.48 35.87
C ASP A 559 -8.87 10.26 35.32
N LEU A 560 -8.63 9.12 34.65
CA LEU A 560 -7.35 8.74 34.07
C LEU A 560 -6.17 8.70 35.06
N VAL A 561 -6.44 8.44 36.35
CA VAL A 561 -5.41 8.46 37.41
C VAL A 561 -4.79 7.09 37.65
N THR A 562 -5.56 6.04 37.51
CA THR A 562 -5.12 4.65 37.70
C THR A 562 -5.81 3.72 36.70
N THR A 563 -5.38 2.46 36.66
CA THR A 563 -6.02 1.47 35.79
C THR A 563 -7.27 0.85 36.44
N GLU A 564 -8.24 0.39 35.62
CA GLU A 564 -9.34 -0.47 36.04
C GLU A 564 -9.11 -1.96 35.71
N LEU A 565 -7.85 -2.33 35.44
CA LEU A 565 -7.45 -3.65 34.98
C LEU A 565 -7.52 -4.75 36.08
N THR A 566 -7.99 -4.43 37.29
CA THR A 566 -8.29 -5.41 38.34
C THR A 566 -9.80 -5.64 38.55
N SER A 567 -10.66 -5.03 37.72
CA SER A 567 -12.09 -5.30 37.73
C SER A 567 -12.39 -6.75 37.26
N ASP A 568 -13.56 -7.27 37.66
CA ASP A 568 -13.99 -8.63 37.25
C ASP A 568 -13.98 -8.76 35.70
N ALA A 569 -14.49 -7.75 34.99
CA ALA A 569 -14.49 -7.71 33.53
C ALA A 569 -13.07 -7.79 32.95
N ALA A 570 -12.12 -7.11 33.57
CA ALA A 570 -10.73 -7.08 33.10
C ALA A 570 -10.01 -8.43 33.34
N LEU A 571 -10.21 -9.02 34.52
CA LEU A 571 -9.64 -10.34 34.85
C LEU A 571 -10.23 -11.46 33.98
N ASP A 572 -11.55 -11.45 33.76
CA ASP A 572 -12.23 -12.40 32.89
C ASP A 572 -11.79 -12.24 31.44
N ALA A 573 -11.59 -11.01 30.97
CA ALA A 573 -11.07 -10.72 29.62
C ALA A 573 -9.67 -11.27 29.42
N PHE A 574 -8.77 -11.07 30.41
CA PHE A 574 -7.40 -11.54 30.32
C PHE A 574 -7.33 -13.08 30.37
N LYS A 575 -8.12 -13.70 31.24
CA LYS A 575 -8.25 -15.15 31.34
C LYS A 575 -8.75 -15.74 30.02
N GLU A 576 -9.82 -15.19 29.45
CA GLU A 576 -10.38 -15.67 28.18
C GLU A 576 -9.36 -15.57 27.04
N TRP A 577 -8.66 -14.43 26.94
CA TRP A 577 -7.61 -14.25 25.93
C TRP A 577 -6.48 -15.28 26.07
N THR A 578 -5.99 -15.54 27.30
CA THR A 578 -4.91 -16.52 27.51
C THR A 578 -5.37 -17.96 27.28
N GLN A 579 -6.65 -18.29 27.47
CA GLN A 579 -7.22 -19.62 27.25
C GLN A 579 -7.13 -20.08 25.80
N PHE A 580 -7.10 -19.17 24.82
CA PHE A 580 -6.87 -19.54 23.41
C PHE A 580 -5.55 -20.29 23.21
N TYR A 581 -4.56 -19.99 24.04
CA TYR A 581 -3.23 -20.59 23.96
C TYR A 581 -3.04 -21.75 24.96
N THR A 582 -3.57 -21.60 26.16
CA THR A 582 -3.35 -22.59 27.23
C THR A 582 -4.37 -23.74 27.21
N LEU A 583 -5.59 -23.51 26.71
CA LEU A 583 -6.65 -24.52 26.66
C LEU A 583 -6.89 -25.04 25.25
N TYR A 584 -6.91 -24.13 24.25
CA TYR A 584 -7.18 -24.48 22.86
C TYR A 584 -5.92 -24.71 22.02
N ASP A 585 -4.73 -24.60 22.63
CA ASP A 585 -3.43 -24.87 22.02
C ASP A 585 -3.20 -24.11 20.69
N LEU A 586 -3.67 -22.85 20.62
CA LEU A 586 -3.39 -22.03 19.43
C LEU A 586 -1.91 -21.63 19.35
N PRO A 587 -1.35 -21.52 18.14
CA PRO A 587 0.04 -21.17 17.97
C PRO A 587 0.31 -19.75 18.48
N ASN A 588 1.37 -19.61 19.28
CA ASN A 588 1.84 -18.34 19.82
C ASN A 588 2.96 -17.69 18.98
N THR A 589 3.30 -18.29 17.85
CA THR A 589 4.28 -17.79 16.88
C THR A 589 3.91 -18.32 15.50
N TYR A 590 3.59 -17.44 14.56
CA TYR A 590 3.29 -17.82 13.19
C TYR A 590 3.24 -16.57 12.28
N ASP A 591 3.34 -16.80 10.97
CA ASP A 591 3.08 -15.81 9.94
C ASP A 591 1.65 -16.01 9.43
N PHE A 592 0.77 -15.05 9.70
CA PHE A 592 -0.65 -15.13 9.33
C PHE A 592 -0.83 -15.29 7.82
N ALA A 593 -0.22 -14.41 7.02
CA ALA A 593 -0.40 -14.43 5.56
C ALA A 593 0.01 -15.77 4.96
N ASN A 594 1.15 -16.32 5.38
CA ASN A 594 1.65 -17.59 4.89
C ASN A 594 0.74 -18.76 5.26
N ARG A 595 0.28 -18.85 6.51
CA ARG A 595 -0.58 -19.96 6.94
C ARG A 595 -2.02 -19.83 6.45
N PHE A 596 -2.50 -18.59 6.28
CA PHE A 596 -3.83 -18.33 5.73
C PHE A 596 -3.91 -18.72 4.24
N ARG A 597 -2.92 -18.33 3.44
CA ARG A 597 -2.89 -18.69 2.01
C ARG A 597 -2.81 -20.19 1.77
N THR A 598 -2.09 -20.93 2.63
CA THR A 598 -1.97 -22.39 2.50
C THR A 598 -3.19 -23.14 3.04
N GLY A 599 -4.08 -22.48 3.77
CA GLY A 599 -5.24 -23.09 4.40
C GLY A 599 -4.95 -23.80 5.75
N GLU A 600 -3.74 -23.69 6.29
CA GLU A 600 -3.42 -24.17 7.65
C GLU A 600 -4.21 -23.38 8.70
N VAL A 601 -4.43 -22.10 8.43
CA VAL A 601 -5.22 -21.16 9.24
C VAL A 601 -6.34 -20.59 8.35
N PRO A 602 -7.42 -21.33 8.13
CA PRO A 602 -8.48 -20.87 7.23
C PRO A 602 -9.38 -19.78 7.82
N VAL A 603 -9.31 -19.57 9.13
CA VAL A 603 -10.01 -18.49 9.85
C VAL A 603 -9.07 -17.90 10.89
N GLY A 604 -9.04 -16.57 10.98
CA GLY A 604 -8.24 -15.92 12.01
C GLY A 604 -8.44 -14.42 12.06
N ILE A 605 -8.04 -13.82 13.16
CA ILE A 605 -8.11 -12.38 13.40
C ILE A 605 -6.77 -11.76 13.04
N SER A 606 -6.81 -10.70 12.24
CA SER A 606 -5.65 -9.91 11.88
C SER A 606 -6.06 -8.45 11.63
N SER A 607 -5.09 -7.56 11.47
CA SER A 607 -5.34 -6.17 11.10
C SER A 607 -6.03 -6.09 9.73
N TYR A 608 -6.92 -5.11 9.52
CA TYR A 608 -7.57 -4.94 8.22
C TYR A 608 -6.56 -4.61 7.11
N SER A 609 -5.41 -4.06 7.44
CA SER A 609 -4.29 -3.86 6.52
C SER A 609 -3.78 -5.18 5.89
N GLN A 610 -4.06 -6.32 6.52
CA GLN A 610 -3.77 -7.65 5.98
C GLN A 610 -4.45 -7.91 4.63
N TYR A 611 -5.61 -7.28 4.36
CA TYR A 611 -6.27 -7.33 3.06
C TYR A 611 -5.30 -6.98 1.92
N SER A 612 -4.62 -5.86 2.05
CA SER A 612 -3.68 -5.38 1.03
C SER A 612 -2.49 -6.32 0.85
N GLN A 613 -2.00 -6.88 1.94
CA GLN A 613 -0.92 -7.86 1.92
C GLN A 613 -1.36 -9.16 1.22
N LEU A 614 -2.53 -9.70 1.56
CA LEU A 614 -3.06 -10.92 0.94
C LEU A 614 -3.35 -10.74 -0.55
N ALA A 615 -3.85 -9.58 -0.95
CA ALA A 615 -4.14 -9.28 -2.36
C ALA A 615 -2.91 -9.38 -3.27
N VAL A 616 -1.70 -9.12 -2.73
CA VAL A 616 -0.44 -9.19 -3.48
C VAL A 616 0.34 -10.48 -3.18
N PHE A 617 0.39 -10.88 -1.91
CA PHE A 617 1.21 -12.00 -1.46
C PHE A 617 0.60 -13.38 -1.74
N ALA A 618 -0.73 -13.44 -1.92
CA ALA A 618 -1.47 -14.68 -2.09
C ALA A 618 -2.38 -14.66 -3.33
N PRO A 619 -1.85 -14.38 -4.52
CA PRO A 619 -2.64 -14.32 -5.75
C PRO A 619 -3.33 -15.66 -6.07
N GLU A 620 -2.76 -16.78 -5.60
CA GLU A 620 -3.30 -18.12 -5.77
C GLU A 620 -4.63 -18.36 -5.05
N ILE A 621 -4.96 -17.54 -4.06
CA ILE A 621 -6.25 -17.62 -3.34
C ILE A 621 -7.14 -16.40 -3.59
N GLN A 622 -6.87 -15.62 -4.61
CA GLN A 622 -7.69 -14.46 -4.95
C GLN A 622 -9.13 -14.88 -5.24
N GLY A 623 -10.09 -14.21 -4.56
CA GLY A 623 -11.51 -14.53 -4.66
C GLY A 623 -11.97 -15.75 -3.83
N LEU A 624 -11.05 -16.40 -3.09
CA LEU A 624 -11.35 -17.55 -2.23
C LEU A 624 -11.33 -17.18 -0.73
N TRP A 625 -11.36 -15.91 -0.40
CA TRP A 625 -11.37 -15.43 0.97
C TRP A 625 -12.11 -14.09 1.08
N GLU A 626 -12.58 -13.85 2.27
CA GLU A 626 -13.25 -12.61 2.66
C GLU A 626 -12.85 -12.22 4.09
N PHE A 627 -13.38 -11.09 4.56
CA PHE A 627 -13.23 -10.68 5.95
C PHE A 627 -14.57 -10.12 6.47
N ALA A 628 -14.72 -10.17 7.79
CA ALA A 628 -15.89 -9.71 8.52
C ALA A 628 -15.48 -8.96 9.79
N MET A 629 -16.43 -8.40 10.53
CA MET A 629 -16.18 -7.82 11.86
C MET A 629 -15.54 -8.86 12.78
N VAL A 630 -14.77 -8.40 13.77
CA VAL A 630 -14.23 -9.30 14.82
C VAL A 630 -15.39 -10.03 15.51
N PRO A 631 -15.18 -11.28 15.97
CA PRO A 631 -16.19 -11.99 16.72
C PRO A 631 -16.64 -11.18 17.93
N GLY A 632 -17.93 -11.11 18.15
CA GLY A 632 -18.52 -10.30 19.20
C GLY A 632 -19.03 -11.10 20.39
N THR A 633 -19.35 -10.40 21.47
CA THR A 633 -19.97 -10.94 22.65
C THR A 633 -21.47 -10.61 22.65
N VAL A 634 -22.31 -11.65 22.75
CA VAL A 634 -23.76 -11.48 22.86
C VAL A 634 -24.11 -10.72 24.14
N GLN A 635 -24.75 -9.58 23.98
CA GLN A 635 -25.15 -8.74 25.10
C GLN A 635 -26.37 -9.32 25.81
N ARG A 636 -26.39 -9.25 27.16
CA ARG A 636 -27.43 -9.82 28.00
C ARG A 636 -27.90 -8.79 29.01
N ASP A 637 -29.19 -8.90 29.39
CA ASP A 637 -29.77 -8.12 30.50
C ASP A 637 -29.32 -8.65 31.88
N GLN A 638 -29.70 -7.97 32.94
CA GLN A 638 -29.37 -8.36 34.32
C GLN A 638 -29.93 -9.74 34.73
N ASN A 639 -30.87 -10.28 33.96
CA ASN A 639 -31.46 -11.60 34.19
C ASN A 639 -30.83 -12.69 33.33
N GLY A 640 -29.83 -12.34 32.52
CA GLY A 640 -29.11 -13.23 31.62
C GLY A 640 -29.80 -13.47 30.27
N ASN A 641 -30.92 -12.78 29.96
CA ASN A 641 -31.62 -12.88 28.68
C ASN A 641 -30.81 -12.09 27.61
N LYS A 642 -30.80 -12.57 26.36
CA LYS A 642 -30.22 -11.86 25.24
C LYS A 642 -30.91 -10.52 25.01
N LEU A 643 -30.13 -9.45 24.88
CA LEU A 643 -30.68 -8.16 24.47
C LEU A 643 -31.03 -8.22 22.98
N LEU A 644 -32.16 -7.58 22.62
CA LEU A 644 -32.63 -7.48 21.25
C LEU A 644 -32.63 -5.99 20.83
N ASP A 645 -32.28 -5.73 19.58
CA ASP A 645 -32.41 -4.41 18.97
C ASP A 645 -33.90 -4.09 18.65
N GLU A 646 -34.16 -2.90 18.13
CA GLU A 646 -35.51 -2.46 17.73
C GLU A 646 -36.15 -3.33 16.65
N LYS A 647 -35.35 -4.10 15.89
CA LYS A 647 -35.77 -5.01 14.83
C LYS A 647 -35.94 -6.45 15.32
N GLY A 648 -35.60 -6.73 16.59
CA GLY A 648 -35.69 -8.06 17.20
C GLY A 648 -34.46 -8.95 16.97
N ASN A 649 -33.32 -8.40 16.44
CA ASN A 649 -32.09 -9.14 16.33
C ASN A 649 -31.31 -9.13 17.64
N VAL A 650 -30.53 -10.17 17.89
CA VAL A 650 -29.65 -10.24 19.06
C VAL A 650 -28.58 -9.15 18.96
N VAL A 651 -28.42 -8.39 20.04
CA VAL A 651 -27.33 -7.38 20.11
C VAL A 651 -26.03 -8.08 20.42
N ILE A 652 -25.05 -7.89 19.51
CA ILE A 652 -23.70 -8.43 19.63
C ILE A 652 -22.74 -7.22 19.68
N ASP A 653 -21.84 -7.20 20.66
CA ASP A 653 -20.83 -6.16 20.79
C ASP A 653 -19.54 -6.62 20.09
N HIS A 654 -19.21 -5.99 18.96
CA HIS A 654 -18.01 -6.22 18.16
C HIS A 654 -16.89 -5.22 18.49
N SER A 655 -16.89 -4.64 19.69
CA SER A 655 -15.89 -3.66 20.09
C SER A 655 -14.47 -4.19 20.01
N CYS A 656 -13.58 -3.40 19.44
CA CYS A 656 -12.14 -3.62 19.44
C CYS A 656 -11.39 -2.28 19.60
N ALA A 657 -10.09 -2.32 19.83
CA ALA A 657 -9.25 -1.14 19.81
C ALA A 657 -8.59 -0.94 18.44
N SER A 658 -8.04 0.26 18.22
CA SER A 658 -7.20 0.56 17.06
C SER A 658 -5.81 1.02 17.45
N GLY A 659 -4.84 0.71 16.58
CA GLY A 659 -3.56 1.40 16.53
C GLY A 659 -3.70 2.69 15.72
N VAL A 660 -3.15 3.79 16.21
CA VAL A 660 -3.21 5.09 15.53
C VAL A 660 -1.84 5.71 15.44
N SER A 661 -1.56 6.36 14.31
CA SER A 661 -0.44 7.29 14.18
C SER A 661 -0.92 8.67 13.80
N GLY A 662 -0.13 9.69 14.12
CA GLY A 662 -0.48 11.07 13.81
C GLY A 662 0.73 11.96 13.62
N CYS A 663 0.51 13.13 13.06
CA CYS A 663 1.52 14.18 12.95
C CYS A 663 1.53 15.07 14.19
N VAL A 664 2.73 15.32 14.71
CA VAL A 664 2.95 16.19 15.89
C VAL A 664 3.65 17.48 15.46
N MET A 665 3.26 18.59 16.08
CA MET A 665 3.99 19.86 15.99
C MET A 665 4.96 19.93 17.17
N LEU A 666 6.23 20.17 16.91
CA LEU A 666 7.22 20.31 17.95
C LEU A 666 7.04 21.65 18.69
N SER A 667 7.63 21.76 19.87
CA SER A 667 7.53 22.98 20.67
C SER A 667 8.25 24.13 19.97
N ILE A 668 7.49 25.16 19.62
CA ILE A 668 7.94 26.41 18.98
C ILE A 668 7.78 27.55 19.98
N ASP A 669 8.79 28.41 20.07
CA ASP A 669 8.71 29.61 20.92
C ASP A 669 7.77 30.66 20.32
N THR A 670 6.50 30.60 20.69
CA THR A 670 5.45 31.54 20.27
C THR A 670 5.42 32.86 21.02
N SER A 671 6.37 33.14 21.89
CA SER A 671 6.55 34.48 22.50
C SER A 671 7.03 35.52 21.49
N THR A 672 7.60 35.08 20.37
CA THR A 672 8.08 35.92 19.24
C THR A 672 7.08 35.89 18.10
N GLU A 673 7.00 36.97 17.30
CA GLU A 673 6.18 36.99 16.08
C GLU A 673 6.67 35.97 15.03
N LYS A 674 7.97 35.74 14.93
CA LYS A 674 8.55 34.73 14.07
C LYS A 674 8.03 33.34 14.47
N GLY A 675 8.10 33.00 15.75
CA GLY A 675 7.63 31.70 16.21
C GLY A 675 6.12 31.50 16.04
N LYS A 676 5.31 32.53 16.26
CA LYS A 676 3.86 32.46 15.96
C LYS A 676 3.62 32.16 14.48
N THR A 677 4.32 32.87 13.59
CA THR A 677 4.20 32.65 12.14
C THR A 677 4.63 31.23 11.77
N THR A 678 5.74 30.72 12.33
CA THR A 678 6.20 29.34 12.10
C THR A 678 5.15 28.32 12.56
N ALA A 679 4.59 28.50 13.77
CA ALA A 679 3.55 27.60 14.28
C ALA A 679 2.27 27.61 13.42
N GLN A 680 1.85 28.78 12.94
CA GLN A 680 0.69 28.91 12.04
C GLN A 680 0.94 28.23 10.69
N ARG A 681 2.14 28.41 10.11
CA ARG A 681 2.52 27.73 8.83
C ARG A 681 2.60 26.22 9.00
N ALA A 682 3.15 25.76 10.12
CA ALA A 682 3.19 24.33 10.45
C ALA A 682 1.76 23.76 10.64
N TRP A 683 0.86 24.54 11.27
CA TRP A 683 -0.55 24.16 11.42
C TRP A 683 -1.28 24.06 10.07
N GLU A 684 -1.08 25.00 9.16
CA GLU A 684 -1.64 24.95 7.81
C GLU A 684 -1.15 23.70 7.05
N PHE A 685 0.15 23.35 7.17
CA PHE A 685 0.69 22.13 6.60
C PHE A 685 0.03 20.87 7.20
N MET A 686 -0.08 20.78 8.52
CA MET A 686 -0.69 19.64 9.19
C MET A 686 -2.16 19.46 8.80
N LYS A 687 -2.95 20.55 8.73
CA LYS A 687 -4.33 20.52 8.26
C LYS A 687 -4.46 20.00 6.83
N TRP A 688 -3.62 20.51 5.94
CA TRP A 688 -3.59 20.10 4.56
C TRP A 688 -3.19 18.62 4.45
N TRP A 689 -2.08 18.23 5.09
CA TRP A 689 -1.56 16.85 5.01
C TRP A 689 -2.61 15.82 5.45
N THR A 690 -3.27 16.07 6.56
CA THR A 690 -4.30 15.18 7.10
C THR A 690 -5.70 15.43 6.50
N GLY A 691 -5.80 16.33 5.53
CA GLY A 691 -7.02 16.66 4.79
C GLY A 691 -7.48 15.54 3.86
N GLU A 692 -8.73 15.62 3.43
CA GLU A 692 -9.37 14.62 2.56
C GLU A 692 -8.59 14.43 1.25
N ASP A 693 -8.29 15.52 0.55
CA ASP A 693 -7.68 15.45 -0.79
C ASP A 693 -6.21 15.01 -0.73
N ALA A 694 -5.42 15.51 0.22
CA ALA A 694 -4.03 15.10 0.38
C ALA A 694 -3.91 13.61 0.76
N GLN A 695 -4.74 13.15 1.70
CA GLN A 695 -4.76 11.76 2.14
C GLN A 695 -5.25 10.80 1.04
N TYR A 696 -6.28 11.19 0.29
CA TYR A 696 -6.77 10.43 -0.87
C TYR A 696 -5.72 10.35 -1.97
N ARG A 697 -5.12 11.50 -2.36
CA ARG A 697 -4.08 11.54 -3.40
C ARG A 697 -2.85 10.73 -3.00
N PHE A 698 -2.38 10.90 -1.77
CA PHE A 698 -1.24 10.11 -1.26
C PHE A 698 -1.55 8.61 -1.30
N GLY A 699 -2.71 8.19 -0.77
CA GLY A 699 -3.12 6.79 -0.79
C GLY A 699 -3.20 6.21 -2.20
N THR A 700 -3.75 6.95 -3.14
CA THR A 700 -3.84 6.53 -4.55
C THR A 700 -2.47 6.44 -5.21
N GLU A 701 -1.59 7.41 -4.95
CA GLU A 701 -0.26 7.44 -5.57
C GLU A 701 0.67 6.35 -5.03
N ILE A 702 0.67 6.09 -3.72
CA ILE A 702 1.46 4.97 -3.17
C ILE A 702 0.96 3.62 -3.65
N GLU A 703 -0.36 3.43 -3.75
CA GLU A 703 -0.94 2.19 -4.29
C GLU A 703 -0.59 2.03 -5.78
N SER A 704 -0.62 3.11 -6.55
CA SER A 704 -0.19 3.11 -7.95
C SER A 704 1.29 2.76 -8.12
N LEU A 705 2.15 3.25 -7.21
CA LEU A 705 3.59 3.02 -7.28
C LEU A 705 4.01 1.62 -6.78
N LEU A 706 3.46 1.21 -5.65
CA LEU A 706 3.91 0.03 -4.91
C LEU A 706 2.91 -1.14 -5.00
N GLY A 707 1.78 -0.92 -5.68
CA GLY A 707 0.70 -1.89 -5.80
C GLY A 707 -0.24 -1.90 -4.60
N ALA A 708 -1.27 -2.74 -4.68
CA ALA A 708 -2.33 -2.83 -3.66
C ALA A 708 -1.81 -3.15 -2.24
N ALA A 709 -0.62 -3.77 -2.11
CA ALA A 709 0.02 -4.04 -0.81
C ALA A 709 0.35 -2.77 -0.02
N ALA A 710 0.51 -1.65 -0.70
CA ALA A 710 0.81 -0.35 -0.10
C ALA A 710 -0.45 0.49 0.16
N ARG A 711 -1.65 -0.09 0.08
CA ARG A 711 -2.90 0.63 0.34
C ARG A 711 -2.88 1.34 1.68
N TYR A 712 -3.16 2.63 1.64
CA TYR A 712 -2.98 3.52 2.79
C TYR A 712 -4.15 3.42 3.78
N GLN A 713 -3.85 3.23 5.06
CA GLN A 713 -4.83 3.12 6.14
C GLN A 713 -5.10 4.51 6.75
N THR A 714 -5.59 5.44 5.95
CA THR A 714 -5.87 6.80 6.42
C THR A 714 -6.90 6.82 7.55
N ALA A 715 -6.65 7.63 8.58
CA ALA A 715 -7.62 7.90 9.65
C ALA A 715 -8.75 8.86 9.20
N ASN A 716 -8.57 9.54 8.07
CA ASN A 716 -9.56 10.46 7.51
C ASN A 716 -10.69 9.67 6.84
N LEU A 717 -11.88 9.66 7.46
CA LEU A 717 -13.03 8.89 7.00
C LEU A 717 -13.49 9.26 5.58
N LYS A 718 -13.40 10.54 5.20
CA LYS A 718 -13.78 11.00 3.85
C LYS A 718 -12.78 10.54 2.80
N ALA A 719 -11.49 10.62 3.12
CA ALA A 719 -10.44 10.12 2.24
C ALA A 719 -10.52 8.60 2.08
N MET A 720 -10.73 7.87 3.18
CA MET A 720 -10.89 6.41 3.16
C MET A 720 -12.03 5.97 2.25
N ALA A 721 -13.16 6.69 2.27
CA ALA A 721 -14.33 6.37 1.43
C ALA A 721 -14.08 6.59 -0.09
N LYS A 722 -13.05 7.36 -0.46
CA LYS A 722 -12.64 7.60 -1.85
C LYS A 722 -11.57 6.61 -2.35
N LEU A 723 -10.86 5.92 -1.46
CA LEU A 723 -9.86 4.92 -1.85
C LEU A 723 -10.50 3.76 -2.62
N PRO A 724 -9.74 3.05 -3.47
CA PRO A 724 -10.28 2.05 -4.39
C PRO A 724 -10.64 0.71 -3.72
N TRP A 725 -11.50 0.79 -2.70
CA TRP A 725 -12.14 -0.37 -2.10
C TRP A 725 -13.36 -0.81 -2.89
N ASP A 726 -13.57 -2.12 -3.00
CA ASP A 726 -14.87 -2.59 -3.46
C ASP A 726 -15.97 -2.27 -2.44
N LYS A 727 -17.20 -2.17 -2.91
CA LYS A 727 -18.33 -1.74 -2.08
C LYS A 727 -18.56 -2.64 -0.86
N LYS A 728 -18.41 -3.95 -1.00
CA LYS A 728 -18.62 -4.93 0.08
C LYS A 728 -17.55 -4.73 1.17
N SER A 729 -16.29 -4.72 0.77
CA SER A 729 -15.15 -4.50 1.67
C SER A 729 -15.26 -3.18 2.42
N MET A 730 -15.58 -2.09 1.72
CA MET A 730 -15.76 -0.77 2.34
C MET A 730 -16.90 -0.78 3.37
N THR A 731 -18.05 -1.39 3.05
CA THR A 731 -19.17 -1.48 4.00
C THR A 731 -18.74 -2.22 5.26
N THR A 732 -18.10 -3.37 5.13
CA THR A 732 -17.64 -4.19 6.27
C THR A 732 -16.60 -3.46 7.13
N ILE A 733 -15.65 -2.73 6.50
CA ILE A 733 -14.68 -1.89 7.22
C ILE A 733 -15.39 -0.78 7.99
N GLN A 734 -16.36 -0.09 7.38
CA GLN A 734 -17.12 0.99 8.04
C GLN A 734 -17.97 0.48 9.21
N GLU A 735 -18.56 -0.71 9.07
CA GLU A 735 -19.31 -1.37 10.16
C GLU A 735 -18.37 -1.64 11.35
N GLN A 736 -17.22 -2.29 11.13
CA GLN A 736 -16.25 -2.51 12.21
C GLN A 736 -15.74 -1.19 12.79
N TRP A 737 -15.47 -0.20 11.96
CA TRP A 737 -14.97 1.10 12.41
C TRP A 737 -15.91 1.78 13.41
N SER A 738 -17.23 1.59 13.25
CA SER A 738 -18.24 2.10 14.20
C SER A 738 -18.17 1.45 15.59
N HIS A 739 -17.53 0.28 15.71
CA HIS A 739 -17.31 -0.46 16.95
C HIS A 739 -15.90 -0.26 17.53
N VAL A 740 -15.04 0.54 16.87
CA VAL A 740 -13.68 0.79 17.37
C VAL A 740 -13.71 1.77 18.53
N LYS A 741 -13.11 1.38 19.65
CA LYS A 741 -12.96 2.20 20.85
C LYS A 741 -11.51 2.65 21.03
N ALA A 742 -11.34 3.82 21.59
CA ALA A 742 -10.02 4.37 21.91
C ALA A 742 -9.39 3.70 23.12
N ILE A 743 -8.06 3.57 23.12
CA ILE A 743 -7.26 3.34 24.33
C ILE A 743 -6.68 4.70 24.71
N PRO A 744 -7.17 5.36 25.81
CA PRO A 744 -6.64 6.64 26.25
C PRO A 744 -5.17 6.54 26.63
N GLN A 745 -4.41 7.60 26.40
CA GLN A 745 -3.02 7.68 26.85
C GLN A 745 -2.92 8.46 28.16
N VAL A 746 -2.14 7.91 29.10
CA VAL A 746 -1.93 8.50 30.43
C VAL A 746 -0.43 8.66 30.71
N PRO A 747 -0.03 9.53 31.66
CA PRO A 747 1.36 9.59 32.11
C PRO A 747 1.86 8.22 32.58
N GLY A 748 2.90 7.68 31.93
CA GLY A 748 3.38 6.32 32.19
C GLY A 748 2.63 5.21 31.44
N GLY A 749 1.61 5.54 30.64
CA GLY A 749 0.76 4.59 29.90
C GLY A 749 1.51 3.68 28.93
N TYR A 750 2.66 4.11 28.39
CA TYR A 750 3.55 3.26 27.60
C TYR A 750 3.97 1.95 28.30
N TYR A 751 3.86 1.92 29.64
CA TYR A 751 4.17 0.76 30.46
C TYR A 751 3.01 -0.24 30.52
N THR A 752 1.79 0.20 30.21
CA THR A 752 0.57 -0.63 30.22
C THR A 752 0.65 -1.70 29.17
N ALA A 753 0.81 -1.35 27.91
CA ALA A 753 0.91 -2.30 26.80
C ALA A 753 2.03 -3.34 27.04
N ARG A 754 3.21 -2.88 27.45
CA ARG A 754 4.37 -3.76 27.75
C ARG A 754 4.09 -4.76 28.87
N ASN A 755 3.42 -4.35 29.95
CA ASN A 755 3.19 -5.24 31.07
C ASN A 755 2.02 -6.19 30.82
N ILE A 756 1.01 -5.82 30.03
CA ILE A 756 -0.01 -6.75 29.54
C ILE A 756 0.67 -7.87 28.70
N GLU A 757 1.59 -7.50 27.82
CA GLU A 757 2.36 -8.46 27.02
C GLU A 757 3.21 -9.38 27.90
N PHE A 758 3.89 -8.83 28.92
CA PHE A 758 4.70 -9.62 29.83
C PHE A 758 3.85 -10.58 30.68
N ALA A 759 2.68 -10.13 31.15
CA ALA A 759 1.74 -10.98 31.87
C ALA A 759 1.26 -12.13 30.97
N TRP A 760 0.91 -11.84 29.73
CA TRP A 760 0.53 -12.86 28.74
C TRP A 760 1.66 -13.88 28.54
N LYS A 761 2.89 -13.41 28.31
CA LYS A 761 4.05 -14.30 28.12
C LYS A 761 4.34 -15.18 29.35
N GLU A 762 4.19 -14.62 30.55
CA GLU A 762 4.38 -15.36 31.80
C GLU A 762 3.36 -16.50 31.91
N VAL A 763 2.08 -16.23 31.59
CA VAL A 763 1.05 -17.27 31.60
C VAL A 763 1.32 -18.35 30.55
N ILE A 764 1.65 -17.93 29.29
CA ILE A 764 1.81 -18.90 28.20
C ILE A 764 3.08 -19.73 28.32
N ASN A 765 4.19 -19.14 28.79
CA ASN A 765 5.48 -19.83 28.82
C ASN A 765 5.73 -20.60 30.12
N ASN A 766 5.15 -20.16 31.23
CA ASN A 766 5.43 -20.70 32.57
C ASN A 766 4.19 -21.32 33.23
N ASP A 767 3.05 -21.39 32.49
CA ASP A 767 1.78 -22.00 32.95
C ASP A 767 1.31 -21.44 34.31
N THR A 768 1.47 -20.12 34.52
CA THR A 768 1.06 -19.43 35.73
C THR A 768 -0.43 -19.14 35.72
N ASP A 769 -1.03 -18.98 36.92
CA ASP A 769 -2.46 -18.59 37.01
C ASP A 769 -2.70 -17.21 36.38
N PRO A 770 -3.60 -17.10 35.41
CA PRO A 770 -3.82 -15.85 34.66
C PRO A 770 -4.19 -14.66 35.54
N ASN A 771 -5.14 -14.84 36.46
CA ASN A 771 -5.64 -13.75 37.28
C ASN A 771 -4.57 -13.25 38.27
N THR A 772 -3.88 -14.16 38.95
CA THR A 772 -2.82 -13.81 39.89
C THR A 772 -1.67 -13.09 39.18
N THR A 773 -1.24 -13.64 38.04
CA THR A 773 -0.18 -13.06 37.21
C THR A 773 -0.59 -11.66 36.71
N PHE A 774 -1.80 -11.52 36.19
CA PHE A 774 -2.26 -10.22 35.68
C PHE A 774 -2.31 -9.13 36.76
N VAL A 775 -2.86 -9.45 37.94
CA VAL A 775 -2.91 -8.52 39.08
C VAL A 775 -1.50 -8.05 39.49
N GLU A 776 -0.50 -8.95 39.50
CA GLU A 776 0.87 -8.59 39.77
C GLU A 776 1.43 -7.57 38.77
N TYR A 777 1.21 -7.80 37.46
CA TYR A 777 1.67 -6.89 36.42
C TYR A 777 0.89 -5.57 36.41
N VAL A 778 -0.41 -5.59 36.70
CA VAL A 778 -1.22 -4.38 36.89
C VAL A 778 -0.71 -3.52 38.03
N SER A 779 -0.25 -4.14 39.13
CA SER A 779 0.41 -3.40 40.21
C SER A 779 1.66 -2.65 39.73
N LYS A 780 2.48 -3.27 38.87
CA LYS A 780 3.66 -2.62 38.26
C LYS A 780 3.25 -1.45 37.36
N ILE A 781 2.17 -1.61 36.56
CA ILE A 781 1.61 -0.54 35.73
C ILE A 781 1.20 0.66 36.59
N ASN A 782 0.41 0.43 37.65
CA ASN A 782 -0.07 1.50 38.53
C ASN A 782 1.06 2.21 39.28
N GLN A 783 2.11 1.47 39.67
CA GLN A 783 3.33 2.07 40.26
C GLN A 783 4.02 3.03 39.28
N GLU A 784 4.15 2.64 38.00
CA GLU A 784 4.77 3.49 36.99
C GLU A 784 3.90 4.72 36.67
N ILE A 785 2.58 4.55 36.55
CA ILE A 785 1.65 5.66 36.35
C ILE A 785 1.78 6.66 37.52
N ALA A 786 1.74 6.20 38.77
CA ALA A 786 1.90 7.03 39.95
C ALA A 786 3.25 7.78 39.94
N ARG A 787 4.33 7.05 39.67
CA ARG A 787 5.69 7.61 39.56
C ARG A 787 5.78 8.71 38.52
N LYS A 788 5.18 8.51 37.35
CA LYS A 788 5.18 9.50 36.26
C LYS A 788 4.26 10.68 36.54
N ARG A 789 3.15 10.46 37.22
CA ARG A 789 2.29 11.54 37.65
C ARG A 789 2.98 12.44 38.67
N ASP A 790 3.77 11.86 39.57
CA ASP A 790 4.60 12.63 40.54
C ASP A 790 5.72 13.41 39.83
N GLU A 791 6.43 12.72 38.89
CA GLU A 791 7.52 13.32 38.12
C GLU A 791 7.06 14.53 37.30
N PHE A 792 5.84 14.51 36.74
CA PHE A 792 5.29 15.56 35.89
C PHE A 792 4.13 16.33 36.55
N ALA A 793 4.04 16.34 37.88
CA ALA A 793 2.88 16.89 38.61
C ALA A 793 2.53 18.32 38.20
N ASP A 794 3.53 19.22 38.13
CA ASP A 794 3.33 20.62 37.73
C ASP A 794 2.79 20.73 36.28
N LYS A 795 3.35 19.94 35.37
CA LYS A 795 2.92 19.93 33.97
C LYS A 795 1.52 19.37 33.80
N ILE A 796 1.20 18.29 34.50
CA ILE A 796 -0.16 17.72 34.54
C ILE A 796 -1.16 18.72 35.07
N ALA A 797 -0.83 19.44 36.15
CA ALA A 797 -1.70 20.50 36.70
C ALA A 797 -1.95 21.62 35.69
N GLU A 798 -0.93 22.02 34.93
CA GLU A 798 -1.08 22.95 33.80
C GLU A 798 -2.03 22.43 32.73
N MET A 799 -1.80 21.20 32.27
CA MET A 799 -2.57 20.55 31.19
C MET A 799 -4.03 20.25 31.56
N THR A 800 -4.34 20.06 32.84
CA THR A 800 -5.68 19.76 33.34
C THR A 800 -6.41 20.98 33.94
N LYS A 801 -5.78 22.15 33.96
CA LYS A 801 -6.38 23.38 34.51
C LYS A 801 -7.66 23.74 33.73
N PRO A 802 -8.79 24.00 34.43
CA PRO A 802 -10.04 24.39 33.77
C PRO A 802 -9.87 25.62 32.87
N LYS A 803 -10.39 25.54 31.60
CA LYS A 803 -10.40 26.71 30.70
C LYS A 803 -11.12 27.88 31.37
N GLY A 804 -10.43 29.03 31.52
CA GLY A 804 -11.02 30.24 32.08
C GLY A 804 -10.62 30.58 33.52
N SER A 805 -9.83 29.75 34.23
CA SER A 805 -9.24 30.14 35.51
C SER A 805 -8.00 31.01 35.29
N THR A 806 -8.16 32.34 35.20
CA THR A 806 -7.07 33.31 35.32
C THR A 806 -6.51 33.26 36.75
N ASN A 807 -5.16 33.24 36.89
CA ASN A 807 -4.45 33.43 38.16
C ASN A 807 -4.75 34.78 38.75
#